data_e5622c73cebd8923e1305e89ea130237
#
_entry.id   e5622c73cebd8923e1305e89ea130237
#
_cell.length_a   1.000
_cell.length_b   1.000
_cell.length_c   1.000
_cell.angle_alpha   90.00
_cell.angle_beta   90.00
_cell.angle_gamma   90.00
#
_symmetry.space_group_name_H-M   'P 1'
#
loop_
_entity.id
_entity.type
_entity.pdbx_description
1 polymer ?
#
loop_
_entity_poly.entity_id
_entity_poly.type
_entity_poly.pdbx_seq_one_letter_code
_entity_poly.pdbx_strand_id
1 'polypeptide(L)'
;MRFRSMFWRRRLMLLAGVSLCLSTGAIAQDSAGGTELETIVLEAESDDILVQDGYVARSDRIGTKTDTPLVRIPQAVSVVTQDQIEDQKPRTLNEALTYTAGANPTNFGYDSRYDAFYLRGFPAYYTGTFRDGLKQFNGPSAWFRTEPYGLEGVTILKGPASSLYGVSGPGGIVNMVTKRPKDEEFREVELLLGQDSRYQAAVDLSGPVDDEGSLLYRFTTVGRKSDTHIDGYPDDTFYLAPAFTWKPDEDTKFTLLGEYSRSVVGATAYYVNPSLGQISDIYSGDPDWNDFTTTQGRIGYEFEHRLNDVVTLRQNLRYHEVDADLKYSYLGTSWSQYKEKVSAFSVDNIAQFEFDTGPLSHTAILGFNYNWWDYSAKARGSTTSPADVALQAFASSGEQEMDQYGIYLHDQIEWDRWTLFLTGRQDWAASDSVTSAGTAIDTTDRAFSWRAGLSYQSDWGLVPYASYATSFSPNLGFVYDASGTRTVAEPTTADQIEVGVKYEIPDTNVMLGAAYFDIDQTDGVVFDGTYDSSGNQVQRQLDLHSRGLELEANASFDNGFSLIASYTYMRMTIEEGLPGTVGNELSGAPNHVASLWGHYLFEDGPLAGLGLGAGVRYVGESYGDDANTFKSSSRTLVDAAVSYDFGYRNPDLQGLSLQVNAKNLFDRQEAICTSGNCYWDEGRTVYGSLRYRF
;
A
#
# COMPACT_ATOMS: atom_id res chain seq x y z
N MET A 1 -37.25 10.15 -15.07
CA MET A 1 -37.84 8.80 -14.98
C MET A 1 -38.01 8.17 -16.36
N ARG A 2 -36.95 7.77 -17.09
CA ARG A 2 -36.97 6.99 -18.37
C ARG A 2 -35.60 6.93 -19.03
N PHE A 3 -34.53 6.55 -18.26
CA PHE A 3 -33.19 6.25 -18.86
C PHE A 3 -32.52 5.00 -18.28
N ARG A 4 -33.19 4.21 -17.43
CA ARG A 4 -32.62 3.01 -16.79
C ARG A 4 -32.77 1.68 -17.54
N SER A 5 -33.26 1.65 -18.79
CA SER A 5 -33.58 0.37 -19.45
C SER A 5 -32.71 0.00 -20.67
N MET A 6 -31.68 0.79 -21.00
CA MET A 6 -30.90 0.55 -22.24
C MET A 6 -29.51 -0.07 -22.02
N PHE A 7 -28.97 -0.01 -20.81
CA PHE A 7 -27.59 -0.47 -20.55
C PHE A 7 -27.46 -1.97 -20.18
N TRP A 8 -28.50 -2.63 -19.75
CA TRP A 8 -28.44 -4.04 -19.30
C TRP A 8 -28.34 -5.08 -20.44
N ARG A 9 -28.47 -4.72 -21.68
CA ARG A 9 -28.45 -5.68 -22.83
C ARG A 9 -27.09 -5.90 -23.48
N ARG A 10 -26.04 -5.18 -23.09
CA ARG A 10 -24.68 -5.37 -23.66
C ARG A 10 -23.71 -6.19 -22.81
N ARG A 11 -24.05 -6.52 -21.59
CA ARG A 11 -23.14 -7.19 -20.61
C ARG A 11 -23.12 -8.71 -20.64
N LEU A 12 -23.79 -9.41 -21.53
CA LEU A 12 -23.93 -10.88 -21.49
C LEU A 12 -23.28 -11.65 -22.67
N MET A 13 -22.27 -11.12 -23.34
CA MET A 13 -21.67 -11.78 -24.51
C MET A 13 -20.13 -11.84 -24.54
N LEU A 14 -19.46 -11.94 -23.42
CA LEU A 14 -17.98 -12.10 -23.43
C LEU A 14 -17.44 -13.16 -22.47
N LEU A 15 -18.23 -14.17 -22.16
CA LEU A 15 -17.83 -15.32 -21.33
C LEU A 15 -17.99 -16.66 -22.07
N ALA A 16 -17.56 -16.74 -23.32
CA ALA A 16 -17.52 -18.03 -24.02
C ALA A 16 -16.35 -18.07 -25.00
N GLY A 17 -15.39 -18.91 -24.69
CA GLY A 17 -14.63 -19.61 -25.70
C GLY A 17 -13.21 -19.15 -26.01
N VAL A 18 -12.24 -19.67 -25.28
CA VAL A 18 -10.96 -20.07 -25.91
C VAL A 18 -10.67 -21.51 -25.47
N SER A 19 -11.18 -22.45 -26.22
CA SER A 19 -10.64 -23.80 -26.29
C SER A 19 -10.01 -23.95 -27.67
N LEU A 20 -8.71 -23.92 -27.74
CA LEU A 20 -7.97 -24.37 -28.92
C LEU A 20 -6.95 -25.42 -28.48
N CYS A 21 -7.30 -26.68 -28.75
CA CYS A 21 -6.35 -27.79 -28.77
C CYS A 21 -5.46 -27.69 -29.99
N LEU A 22 -4.16 -27.60 -29.80
CA LEU A 22 -3.18 -27.95 -30.83
C LEU A 22 -2.17 -28.93 -30.23
N SER A 23 -2.35 -30.19 -30.60
CA SER A 23 -1.38 -31.25 -30.36
C SER A 23 -0.38 -31.28 -31.53
N THR A 24 0.89 -31.00 -31.27
CA THR A 24 1.99 -31.45 -32.11
C THR A 24 3.13 -31.90 -31.23
N GLY A 25 3.48 -33.18 -31.31
CA GLY A 25 4.58 -33.79 -30.62
C GLY A 25 5.91 -33.28 -31.09
N ALA A 26 6.84 -33.04 -30.18
CA ALA A 26 8.24 -32.81 -30.44
C ALA A 26 9.09 -33.89 -29.76
N ILE A 27 10.03 -34.43 -30.50
CA ILE A 27 10.93 -35.52 -30.17
C ILE A 27 12.08 -34.97 -29.34
N ALA A 28 12.31 -35.58 -28.17
CA ALA A 28 13.48 -35.28 -27.34
C ALA A 28 14.74 -35.94 -27.93
N GLN A 29 15.85 -35.22 -27.93
CA GLN A 29 17.17 -35.73 -28.25
C GLN A 29 18.11 -35.44 -27.07
N ASP A 30 18.54 -36.53 -26.45
CA ASP A 30 19.58 -36.57 -25.40
C ASP A 30 20.95 -36.08 -25.92
N SER A 31 21.60 -35.19 -25.17
CA SER A 31 23.06 -35.05 -25.26
C SER A 31 23.64 -34.68 -23.90
N ALA A 32 24.51 -35.55 -23.43
CA ALA A 32 25.20 -35.49 -22.16
C ALA A 32 26.39 -34.51 -22.14
N GLY A 33 26.64 -33.93 -20.97
CA GLY A 33 27.93 -33.48 -20.52
C GLY A 33 28.13 -31.98 -20.39
N GLY A 34 27.66 -31.39 -19.33
CA GLY A 34 28.07 -30.08 -18.83
C GLY A 34 28.32 -30.16 -17.32
N THR A 35 29.41 -29.60 -16.86
CA THR A 35 29.76 -29.51 -15.44
C THR A 35 28.70 -28.70 -14.72
N GLU A 36 27.88 -29.32 -13.91
CA GLU A 36 26.96 -28.67 -13.00
C GLU A 36 27.76 -27.82 -12.02
N LEU A 37 27.66 -26.51 -12.18
CA LEU A 37 27.86 -25.60 -11.07
C LEU A 37 26.63 -25.78 -10.18
N GLU A 38 26.84 -26.03 -8.90
CA GLU A 38 25.76 -26.05 -7.92
C GLU A 38 24.99 -24.73 -8.04
N THR A 39 23.86 -24.77 -8.71
CA THR A 39 22.83 -23.77 -8.59
C THR A 39 22.47 -23.79 -7.11
N ILE A 40 22.63 -22.68 -6.40
CA ILE A 40 21.99 -22.47 -5.12
C ILE A 40 20.49 -22.42 -5.47
N VAL A 41 19.86 -23.57 -5.55
CA VAL A 41 18.42 -23.71 -5.53
C VAL A 41 18.07 -23.32 -4.09
N LEU A 42 17.62 -22.09 -3.90
CA LEU A 42 16.73 -21.79 -2.79
C LEU A 42 15.51 -22.70 -3.02
N GLU A 43 15.51 -23.88 -2.42
CA GLU A 43 14.31 -24.66 -2.20
C GLU A 43 13.42 -23.83 -1.24
N ALA A 44 12.82 -22.78 -1.77
CA ALA A 44 11.65 -22.19 -1.17
C ALA A 44 10.47 -23.06 -1.60
N GLU A 45 10.32 -24.23 -1.02
CA GLU A 45 9.05 -24.96 -0.93
C GLU A 45 8.11 -24.21 0.03
N SER A 46 8.00 -22.89 -0.08
CA SER A 46 6.90 -22.20 0.59
C SER A 46 5.93 -21.74 -0.49
N ASP A 47 4.71 -22.26 -0.42
CA ASP A 47 3.56 -21.78 -1.19
C ASP A 47 3.22 -20.29 -0.90
N ASP A 48 4.06 -19.61 -0.14
CA ASP A 48 3.83 -18.26 0.34
C ASP A 48 4.15 -17.23 -0.74
N ILE A 49 3.22 -16.29 -0.94
CA ILE A 49 3.40 -15.17 -1.88
C ILE A 49 4.54 -14.25 -1.43
N LEU A 50 4.74 -14.13 -0.12
CA LEU A 50 5.82 -13.39 0.52
C LEU A 50 6.69 -14.35 1.33
N VAL A 51 7.89 -14.62 0.87
CA VAL A 51 8.88 -15.41 1.61
C VAL A 51 9.73 -14.49 2.46
N GLN A 52 9.70 -14.67 3.77
CA GLN A 52 10.36 -13.82 4.76
C GLN A 52 11.00 -14.65 5.86
N ASP A 53 12.08 -14.12 6.43
CA ASP A 53 12.79 -14.70 7.57
C ASP A 53 13.22 -13.56 8.49
N GLY A 54 12.56 -13.44 9.64
CA GLY A 54 12.74 -12.31 10.53
C GLY A 54 12.38 -10.98 9.85
N TYR A 55 13.32 -10.05 9.82
CA TYR A 55 13.15 -8.76 9.16
C TYR A 55 13.61 -8.74 7.68
N VAL A 56 14.01 -9.87 7.15
CA VAL A 56 14.49 -10.00 5.76
C VAL A 56 13.47 -10.73 4.92
N ALA A 57 13.04 -10.11 3.82
CA ALA A 57 12.22 -10.75 2.81
C ALA A 57 13.11 -11.27 1.68
N ARG A 58 12.84 -12.50 1.21
CA ARG A 58 13.61 -13.19 0.17
C ARG A 58 12.96 -13.05 -1.20
N SER A 59 11.65 -13.28 -1.29
CA SER A 59 10.89 -13.14 -2.52
C SER A 59 9.51 -12.57 -2.26
N ASP A 60 8.96 -11.90 -3.27
CA ASP A 60 7.57 -11.41 -3.33
C ASP A 60 7.20 -11.18 -4.79
N ARG A 61 5.97 -11.48 -5.15
CA ARG A 61 5.48 -11.34 -6.53
C ARG A 61 5.26 -9.89 -6.99
N ILE A 62 5.46 -8.89 -6.13
CA ILE A 62 5.16 -7.48 -6.46
C ILE A 62 6.02 -6.91 -7.60
N GLY A 63 7.28 -7.30 -7.68
CA GLY A 63 8.22 -6.72 -8.64
C GLY A 63 8.10 -7.26 -10.06
N THR A 64 7.64 -8.49 -10.22
CA THR A 64 7.65 -9.25 -11.48
C THR A 64 6.36 -10.02 -11.75
N LYS A 65 5.51 -10.24 -10.75
CA LYS A 65 4.38 -11.19 -10.74
C LYS A 65 4.84 -12.66 -10.89
N THR A 66 6.12 -12.92 -10.63
CA THR A 66 6.76 -14.25 -10.58
C THR A 66 7.46 -14.40 -9.23
N ASP A 67 7.90 -15.60 -8.89
CA ASP A 67 8.60 -15.91 -7.62
C ASP A 67 10.10 -15.53 -7.67
N THR A 68 10.44 -14.46 -8.37
CA THR A 68 11.79 -13.95 -8.52
C THR A 68 12.36 -13.44 -7.20
N PRO A 69 13.55 -13.85 -6.78
CA PRO A 69 14.22 -13.31 -5.60
C PRO A 69 14.34 -11.79 -5.64
N LEU A 70 13.98 -11.11 -4.54
CA LEU A 70 13.95 -9.63 -4.47
C LEU A 70 15.31 -9.00 -4.80
N VAL A 71 16.41 -9.69 -4.51
CA VAL A 71 17.78 -9.23 -4.81
C VAL A 71 18.02 -9.09 -6.31
N ARG A 72 17.37 -9.91 -7.17
CA ARG A 72 17.57 -9.91 -8.63
C ARG A 72 16.71 -8.85 -9.34
N ILE A 73 15.64 -8.37 -8.72
CA ILE A 73 14.70 -7.43 -9.35
C ILE A 73 15.39 -6.07 -9.57
N PRO A 74 15.46 -5.55 -10.81
CA PRO A 74 16.16 -4.29 -11.12
C PRO A 74 15.30 -3.07 -10.81
N GLN A 75 14.77 -2.99 -9.61
CA GLN A 75 13.97 -1.90 -9.06
C GLN A 75 14.02 -1.96 -7.54
N ALA A 76 13.96 -0.81 -6.88
CA ALA A 76 13.90 -0.76 -5.43
C ALA A 76 12.58 -1.34 -4.92
N VAL A 77 12.70 -2.34 -4.04
CA VAL A 77 11.57 -2.98 -3.33
C VAL A 77 11.90 -2.98 -1.85
N SER A 78 10.95 -2.54 -1.04
CA SER A 78 11.01 -2.69 0.43
C SER A 78 9.89 -3.61 0.90
N VAL A 79 10.14 -4.30 2.00
CA VAL A 79 9.14 -5.18 2.62
C VAL A 79 9.09 -4.89 4.11
N VAL A 80 7.88 -4.68 4.63
CA VAL A 80 7.59 -4.73 6.06
C VAL A 80 7.13 -6.14 6.36
N THR A 81 7.94 -6.91 7.07
CA THR A 81 7.67 -8.33 7.36
C THR A 81 6.66 -8.50 8.49
N GLN A 82 6.13 -9.72 8.66
CA GLN A 82 5.25 -10.06 9.77
C GLN A 82 5.92 -9.82 11.12
N ASP A 83 7.21 -10.20 11.27
CA ASP A 83 7.96 -10.01 12.51
C ASP A 83 8.14 -8.52 12.85
N GLN A 84 8.35 -7.66 11.83
CA GLN A 84 8.36 -6.21 12.04
C GLN A 84 7.00 -5.70 12.55
N ILE A 85 5.89 -6.19 11.98
CA ILE A 85 4.53 -5.85 12.42
C ILE A 85 4.31 -6.34 13.85
N GLU A 86 4.78 -7.53 14.20
CA GLU A 86 4.63 -8.08 15.55
C GLU A 86 5.45 -7.32 16.61
N ASP A 87 6.69 -6.95 16.31
CA ASP A 87 7.56 -6.25 17.25
C ASP A 87 7.22 -4.78 17.40
N GLN A 88 6.93 -4.10 16.29
CA GLN A 88 6.61 -2.68 16.30
C GLN A 88 5.15 -2.38 16.63
N LYS A 89 4.23 -3.35 16.47
CA LYS A 89 2.78 -3.22 16.72
C LYS A 89 2.18 -1.94 16.10
N PRO A 90 2.28 -1.74 14.76
CA PRO A 90 1.66 -0.60 14.12
C PRO A 90 0.15 -0.66 14.25
N ARG A 91 -0.49 0.51 14.50
CA ARG A 91 -1.95 0.65 14.63
C ARG A 91 -2.64 0.94 13.31
N THR A 92 -1.88 1.44 12.32
CA THR A 92 -2.32 1.80 10.97
C THR A 92 -1.29 1.38 9.94
N LEU A 93 -1.67 1.36 8.65
CA LEU A 93 -0.72 1.17 7.55
C LEU A 93 0.37 2.26 7.54
N ASN A 94 -0.03 3.51 7.83
CA ASN A 94 0.92 4.61 7.89
C ASN A 94 2.03 4.36 8.93
N GLU A 95 1.67 3.84 10.12
CA GLU A 95 2.68 3.48 11.13
C GLU A 95 3.59 2.33 10.67
N ALA A 96 3.05 1.35 9.94
CA ALA A 96 3.85 0.24 9.41
C ALA A 96 4.91 0.72 8.40
N LEU A 97 4.64 1.80 7.65
CA LEU A 97 5.56 2.37 6.66
C LEU A 97 6.64 3.29 7.23
N THR A 98 6.62 3.64 8.52
CA THR A 98 7.49 4.69 9.11
C THR A 98 8.99 4.37 9.11
N TYR A 99 9.38 3.12 8.96
CA TYR A 99 10.77 2.67 8.91
C TYR A 99 11.24 2.31 7.48
N THR A 100 10.43 2.62 6.46
CA THR A 100 10.70 2.27 5.05
C THR A 100 11.36 3.43 4.32
N ALA A 101 12.45 3.19 3.59
CA ALA A 101 13.08 4.20 2.75
C ALA A 101 12.14 4.65 1.62
N GLY A 102 12.17 5.94 1.28
CA GLY A 102 11.34 6.54 0.21
C GLY A 102 9.87 6.75 0.59
N ALA A 103 9.42 6.27 1.76
CA ALA A 103 8.06 6.46 2.24
C ALA A 103 7.95 7.63 3.23
N ASN A 104 6.91 8.47 3.07
CA ASN A 104 6.54 9.49 4.04
C ASN A 104 5.04 9.40 4.35
N PRO A 105 4.65 8.72 5.45
CA PRO A 105 3.25 8.51 5.83
C PRO A 105 2.70 9.60 6.77
N THR A 106 3.43 10.70 7.02
CA THR A 106 3.12 11.66 8.09
C THR A 106 2.87 13.09 7.60
N ASN A 107 2.57 13.29 6.33
CA ASN A 107 2.41 14.64 5.74
C ASN A 107 1.23 15.44 6.30
N PHE A 108 0.21 14.78 6.84
CA PHE A 108 -1.00 15.40 7.38
C PHE A 108 -1.10 15.31 8.90
N GLY A 109 0.03 15.10 9.61
CA GLY A 109 0.03 14.91 11.06
C GLY A 109 -0.73 13.66 11.48
N TYR A 110 -1.41 13.73 12.65
CA TYR A 110 -2.26 12.63 13.10
C TYR A 110 -3.58 12.62 12.36
N ASP A 111 -3.85 11.54 11.65
CA ASP A 111 -5.15 11.26 11.04
C ASP A 111 -5.36 9.76 10.90
N SER A 112 -6.25 9.17 11.71
CA SER A 112 -6.55 7.74 11.65
C SER A 112 -7.67 7.38 10.67
N ARG A 113 -8.24 8.35 9.96
CA ARG A 113 -9.31 8.12 8.99
C ARG A 113 -8.82 7.44 7.72
N TYR A 114 -7.59 7.78 7.29
CA TYR A 114 -7.07 7.50 5.97
C TYR A 114 -5.65 6.91 6.03
N ASP A 115 -5.39 5.90 5.23
CA ASP A 115 -4.03 5.40 4.97
C ASP A 115 -3.37 6.30 3.91
N ALA A 116 -3.03 7.55 4.30
CA ALA A 116 -2.47 8.56 3.40
C ALA A 116 -0.94 8.56 3.47
N PHE A 117 -0.28 8.12 2.40
CA PHE A 117 1.18 8.02 2.33
C PHE A 117 1.73 8.55 1.00
N TYR A 118 2.99 8.97 1.05
CA TYR A 118 3.75 9.46 -0.10
C TYR A 118 4.94 8.53 -0.36
N LEU A 119 5.23 8.29 -1.63
CA LEU A 119 6.40 7.55 -2.08
C LEU A 119 7.23 8.44 -3.00
N ARG A 120 8.54 8.59 -2.69
CA ARG A 120 9.47 9.44 -3.46
C ARG A 120 8.93 10.86 -3.67
N GLY A 121 8.16 11.39 -2.69
CA GLY A 121 7.53 12.70 -2.72
C GLY A 121 6.15 12.75 -3.38
N PHE A 122 5.76 11.75 -4.16
CA PHE A 122 4.47 11.70 -4.83
C PHE A 122 3.38 11.12 -3.93
N PRO A 123 2.14 11.66 -3.94
CA PRO A 123 1.01 11.06 -3.25
C PRO A 123 0.67 9.71 -3.89
N ALA A 124 0.75 8.62 -3.11
CA ALA A 124 0.51 7.27 -3.62
C ALA A 124 -0.79 6.64 -3.12
N TYR A 125 -1.51 7.27 -2.21
CA TYR A 125 -2.70 6.73 -1.55
C TYR A 125 -3.94 6.53 -2.45
N TYR A 126 -4.07 7.25 -3.59
CA TYR A 126 -5.12 6.99 -4.59
C TYR A 126 -4.65 6.06 -5.70
N THR A 127 -3.43 6.25 -6.16
CA THR A 127 -2.92 5.56 -7.35
C THR A 127 -2.06 4.35 -7.04
N GLY A 128 -1.46 4.30 -5.85
CA GLY A 128 -0.49 3.29 -5.43
C GLY A 128 -0.97 2.30 -4.37
N THR A 129 -2.27 2.26 -4.03
CA THR A 129 -2.78 1.31 -3.03
C THR A 129 -3.23 0.02 -3.68
N PHE A 130 -2.64 -1.10 -3.24
CA PHE A 130 -2.93 -2.45 -3.72
C PHE A 130 -3.15 -3.41 -2.54
N ARG A 131 -3.92 -4.44 -2.75
CA ARG A 131 -4.13 -5.53 -1.82
C ARG A 131 -4.03 -6.86 -2.55
N ASP A 132 -3.11 -7.73 -2.13
CA ASP A 132 -2.85 -9.03 -2.75
C ASP A 132 -2.66 -8.94 -4.28
N GLY A 133 -1.89 -7.94 -4.73
CA GLY A 133 -1.58 -7.71 -6.15
C GLY A 133 -2.68 -7.05 -6.98
N LEU A 134 -3.88 -6.83 -6.42
CA LEU A 134 -4.98 -6.14 -7.10
C LEU A 134 -5.15 -4.70 -6.59
N LYS A 135 -5.47 -3.79 -7.52
CA LYS A 135 -5.69 -2.38 -7.19
C LYS A 135 -6.86 -2.20 -6.21
N GLN A 136 -6.66 -1.33 -5.22
CA GLN A 136 -7.69 -0.86 -4.31
C GLN A 136 -8.11 0.54 -4.73
N PHE A 137 -9.41 0.73 -5.00
CA PHE A 137 -9.96 2.01 -5.38
C PHE A 137 -10.55 2.71 -4.16
N ASN A 138 -10.16 3.97 -3.95
CA ASN A 138 -10.68 4.83 -2.88
C ASN A 138 -11.42 6.01 -3.50
N GLY A 139 -12.52 6.43 -2.88
CA GLY A 139 -13.20 7.69 -3.15
C GLY A 139 -12.59 8.85 -2.34
N PRO A 140 -13.15 10.08 -2.41
CA PRO A 140 -12.68 11.21 -1.60
C PRO A 140 -12.75 10.97 -0.08
N SER A 141 -13.83 10.34 0.43
CA SER A 141 -13.97 9.95 1.84
C SER A 141 -14.22 8.44 2.01
N ALA A 142 -14.73 7.75 1.00
CA ALA A 142 -14.93 6.31 1.03
C ALA A 142 -13.62 5.56 0.78
N TRP A 143 -12.80 5.43 1.84
CA TRP A 143 -11.52 4.74 1.82
C TRP A 143 -11.58 3.42 2.57
N PHE A 144 -10.85 2.45 2.03
CA PHE A 144 -10.59 1.22 2.75
C PHE A 144 -9.50 1.46 3.79
N ARG A 145 -9.84 1.27 5.06
CA ARG A 145 -8.87 1.27 6.16
C ARG A 145 -8.22 -0.10 6.27
N THR A 146 -6.94 -0.11 6.54
CA THR A 146 -6.16 -1.33 6.74
C THR A 146 -6.03 -1.65 8.22
N GLU A 147 -6.39 -2.88 8.60
CA GLU A 147 -6.09 -3.42 9.93
C GLU A 147 -4.77 -4.21 9.87
N PRO A 148 -3.67 -3.71 10.46
CA PRO A 148 -2.36 -4.35 10.34
C PRO A 148 -2.30 -5.78 10.89
N TYR A 149 -3.10 -6.11 11.90
CA TYR A 149 -3.16 -7.47 12.44
C TYR A 149 -3.62 -8.50 11.40
N GLY A 150 -4.36 -8.08 10.37
CA GLY A 150 -4.83 -8.94 9.28
C GLY A 150 -3.80 -9.15 8.15
N LEU A 151 -2.58 -8.60 8.29
CA LEU A 151 -1.54 -8.65 7.27
C LEU A 151 -0.46 -9.67 7.59
N GLU A 152 0.07 -10.31 6.57
CA GLU A 152 1.30 -11.11 6.58
C GLU A 152 2.53 -10.24 6.33
N GLY A 153 2.34 -9.13 5.61
CA GLY A 153 3.36 -8.13 5.34
C GLY A 153 2.83 -7.01 4.48
N VAL A 154 3.70 -6.01 4.24
CA VAL A 154 3.45 -4.92 3.31
C VAL A 154 4.63 -4.82 2.36
N THR A 155 4.38 -4.87 1.07
CA THR A 155 5.43 -4.80 0.05
C THR A 155 5.31 -3.49 -0.73
N ILE A 156 6.43 -2.84 -0.96
CA ILE A 156 6.49 -1.52 -1.59
C ILE A 156 7.38 -1.61 -2.82
N LEU A 157 6.79 -1.47 -4.01
CA LEU A 157 7.52 -1.31 -5.26
C LEU A 157 7.66 0.18 -5.55
N LYS A 158 8.89 0.70 -5.52
CA LYS A 158 9.17 2.14 -5.61
C LYS A 158 9.37 2.57 -7.06
N GLY A 159 8.80 3.73 -7.42
CA GLY A 159 8.81 4.25 -8.79
C GLY A 159 7.72 3.66 -9.68
N PRO A 160 7.66 4.04 -10.97
CA PRO A 160 6.63 3.64 -11.91
C PRO A 160 6.38 2.14 -12.00
N ALA A 161 5.12 1.73 -11.86
CA ALA A 161 4.70 0.33 -11.83
C ALA A 161 3.65 -0.02 -12.91
N SER A 162 3.27 0.95 -13.77
CA SER A 162 2.15 0.79 -14.69
C SER A 162 2.34 -0.33 -15.71
N SER A 163 3.58 -0.65 -16.08
CA SER A 163 3.87 -1.72 -17.03
C SER A 163 3.42 -3.12 -16.57
N LEU A 164 3.24 -3.35 -15.26
CA LEU A 164 2.72 -4.61 -14.69
C LEU A 164 1.32 -4.44 -14.10
N TYR A 165 1.05 -3.29 -13.48
CA TYR A 165 -0.13 -3.08 -12.64
C TYR A 165 -1.19 -2.17 -13.25
N GLY A 166 -0.92 -1.57 -14.43
CA GLY A 166 -1.81 -0.61 -15.08
C GLY A 166 -1.79 0.73 -14.37
N VAL A 167 -2.95 1.35 -14.20
CA VAL A 167 -3.06 2.68 -13.60
C VAL A 167 -2.34 2.74 -12.25
N SER A 168 -1.20 3.44 -12.22
CA SER A 168 -0.41 3.71 -11.00
C SER A 168 0.31 5.04 -11.11
N GLY A 169 0.58 5.66 -9.96
CA GLY A 169 1.32 6.93 -9.90
C GLY A 169 2.84 6.75 -10.02
N PRO A 170 3.57 7.87 -10.15
CA PRO A 170 5.02 7.87 -10.35
C PRO A 170 5.82 7.38 -9.14
N GLY A 171 5.31 7.57 -7.92
CA GLY A 171 6.02 7.19 -6.68
C GLY A 171 6.13 5.70 -6.46
N GLY A 172 5.19 4.91 -7.00
CA GLY A 172 5.15 3.46 -6.84
C GLY A 172 3.85 2.94 -6.22
N ILE A 173 3.90 1.69 -5.75
CA ILE A 173 2.75 1.01 -5.15
C ILE A 173 3.09 0.40 -3.79
N VAL A 174 2.11 0.41 -2.89
CA VAL A 174 2.10 -0.30 -1.61
C VAL A 174 1.08 -1.43 -1.71
N ASN A 175 1.55 -2.65 -1.62
CA ASN A 175 0.73 -3.86 -1.65
C ASN A 175 0.64 -4.48 -0.26
N MET A 176 -0.54 -4.55 0.26
CA MET A 176 -0.84 -5.22 1.53
C MET A 176 -1.07 -6.70 1.27
N VAL A 177 -0.27 -7.56 1.89
CA VAL A 177 -0.38 -9.01 1.78
C VAL A 177 -1.27 -9.52 2.92
N THR A 178 -2.44 -10.06 2.56
CA THR A 178 -3.40 -10.63 3.53
C THR A 178 -2.84 -11.93 4.11
N LYS A 179 -3.14 -12.24 5.37
CA LYS A 179 -2.83 -13.53 5.99
C LYS A 179 -3.52 -14.69 5.24
N ARG A 180 -2.74 -15.73 4.85
CA ARG A 180 -3.23 -16.96 4.21
C ARG A 180 -3.32 -18.11 5.20
N PRO A 181 -4.15 -19.16 4.91
CA PRO A 181 -4.14 -20.41 5.67
C PRO A 181 -2.74 -21.03 5.75
N LYS A 182 -2.41 -21.57 6.91
CA LYS A 182 -1.14 -22.27 7.20
C LYS A 182 -1.32 -23.78 7.10
N ASP A 183 -0.29 -24.49 6.68
CA ASP A 183 -0.26 -25.95 6.62
C ASP A 183 -0.18 -26.59 8.02
N GLU A 184 0.28 -25.83 9.01
CA GLU A 184 0.35 -26.25 10.41
C GLU A 184 -0.74 -25.61 11.27
N GLU A 185 -1.14 -26.26 12.36
CA GLU A 185 -2.04 -25.66 13.33
C GLU A 185 -1.44 -24.42 13.97
N PHE A 186 -2.17 -23.31 13.87
CA PHE A 186 -1.82 -22.03 14.48
C PHE A 186 -3.02 -21.45 15.21
N ARG A 187 -2.85 -21.14 16.47
CA ARG A 187 -3.91 -20.58 17.31
C ARG A 187 -3.33 -19.46 18.18
N GLU A 188 -3.86 -18.26 18.01
CA GLU A 188 -3.41 -17.09 18.74
C GLU A 188 -4.61 -16.31 19.27
N VAL A 189 -4.50 -15.85 20.52
CA VAL A 189 -5.37 -14.84 21.11
C VAL A 189 -4.51 -13.71 21.68
N GLU A 190 -4.87 -12.47 21.36
CA GLU A 190 -4.19 -11.28 21.88
C GLU A 190 -5.20 -10.33 22.53
N LEU A 191 -4.83 -9.82 23.73
CA LEU A 191 -5.53 -8.74 24.41
C LEU A 191 -4.58 -7.54 24.50
N LEU A 192 -5.04 -6.35 24.09
CA LEU A 192 -4.25 -5.12 24.12
C LEU A 192 -5.00 -4.04 24.91
N LEU A 193 -4.27 -3.36 25.77
CA LEU A 193 -4.72 -2.22 26.56
C LEU A 193 -3.78 -1.04 26.31
N GLY A 194 -4.32 0.17 26.18
CA GLY A 194 -3.51 1.35 25.91
C GLY A 194 -4.06 2.63 26.52
N GLN A 195 -3.33 3.71 26.26
CA GLN A 195 -3.80 5.06 26.58
C GLN A 195 -5.12 5.34 25.84
N ASP A 196 -5.79 6.44 26.20
CA ASP A 196 -7.03 6.90 25.58
C ASP A 196 -8.12 5.81 25.56
N SER A 197 -8.28 5.13 26.71
CA SER A 197 -9.29 4.07 26.88
C SER A 197 -9.24 2.98 25.79
N ARG A 198 -8.04 2.65 25.27
CA ARG A 198 -7.89 1.65 24.22
C ARG A 198 -7.97 0.24 24.77
N TYR A 199 -8.93 -0.52 24.28
CA TYR A 199 -9.17 -1.93 24.56
C TYR A 199 -9.30 -2.68 23.23
N GLN A 200 -8.50 -3.72 23.04
CA GLN A 200 -8.54 -4.53 21.82
C GLN A 200 -8.44 -6.01 22.17
N ALA A 201 -9.20 -6.83 21.49
CA ALA A 201 -9.05 -8.28 21.47
C ALA A 201 -8.91 -8.76 20.03
N ALA A 202 -7.97 -9.66 19.79
CA ALA A 202 -7.71 -10.26 18.49
C ALA A 202 -7.60 -11.78 18.61
N VAL A 203 -8.02 -12.48 17.55
CA VAL A 203 -7.93 -13.94 17.44
C VAL A 203 -7.45 -14.27 16.03
N ASP A 204 -6.52 -15.20 15.93
CA ASP A 204 -6.03 -15.74 14.66
C ASP A 204 -5.91 -17.27 14.77
N LEU A 205 -6.72 -17.97 13.99
CA LEU A 205 -6.78 -19.43 13.97
C LEU A 205 -6.51 -19.92 12.55
N SER A 206 -5.62 -20.87 12.38
CA SER A 206 -5.31 -21.45 11.08
C SER A 206 -4.90 -22.92 11.21
N GLY A 207 -4.98 -23.67 10.12
CA GLY A 207 -4.52 -25.04 10.04
C GLY A 207 -5.28 -25.89 9.02
N PRO A 208 -4.91 -27.17 8.89
CA PRO A 208 -5.61 -28.12 8.04
C PRO A 208 -7.01 -28.44 8.59
N VAL A 209 -7.96 -28.66 7.69
CA VAL A 209 -9.33 -29.11 7.99
C VAL A 209 -9.42 -30.64 7.92
N ASP A 210 -8.59 -31.24 7.05
CA ASP A 210 -8.48 -32.67 6.81
C ASP A 210 -7.08 -33.21 7.14
N ASP A 211 -6.99 -34.53 7.33
CA ASP A 211 -5.71 -35.19 7.69
C ASP A 211 -4.70 -35.18 6.53
N GLU A 212 -5.16 -34.99 5.29
CA GLU A 212 -4.31 -34.94 4.09
C GLU A 212 -3.73 -33.52 3.86
N GLY A 213 -4.23 -32.50 4.58
CA GLY A 213 -3.82 -31.11 4.39
C GLY A 213 -4.28 -30.51 3.05
N SER A 214 -5.28 -31.15 2.41
CA SER A 214 -5.80 -30.68 1.13
C SER A 214 -6.71 -29.46 1.26
N LEU A 215 -7.31 -29.26 2.42
CA LEU A 215 -8.16 -28.11 2.75
C LEU A 215 -7.62 -27.41 4.01
N LEU A 216 -7.23 -26.15 3.86
CA LEU A 216 -6.73 -25.30 4.94
C LEU A 216 -7.71 -24.18 5.23
N TYR A 217 -7.73 -23.71 6.47
CA TYR A 217 -8.51 -22.54 6.86
C TYR A 217 -7.66 -21.52 7.60
N ARG A 218 -8.07 -20.24 7.55
CA ARG A 218 -7.64 -19.20 8.49
C ARG A 218 -8.82 -18.32 8.87
N PHE A 219 -8.85 -17.90 10.12
CA PHE A 219 -9.86 -17.02 10.66
C PHE A 219 -9.18 -15.98 11.52
N THR A 220 -9.14 -14.74 11.03
CA THR A 220 -8.53 -13.61 11.74
C THR A 220 -9.61 -12.59 12.11
N THR A 221 -9.65 -12.15 13.36
CA THR A 221 -10.63 -11.15 13.80
C THR A 221 -10.03 -10.19 14.83
N VAL A 222 -10.48 -8.94 14.80
CA VAL A 222 -10.12 -7.89 15.76
C VAL A 222 -11.37 -7.14 16.19
N GLY A 223 -11.52 -6.94 17.49
CA GLY A 223 -12.48 -6.02 18.09
C GLY A 223 -11.75 -4.97 18.89
N ARG A 224 -11.90 -3.69 18.56
CA ARG A 224 -11.27 -2.56 19.23
C ARG A 224 -12.29 -1.51 19.62
N LYS A 225 -12.16 -1.00 20.84
CA LYS A 225 -12.78 0.23 21.32
C LYS A 225 -11.68 1.14 21.86
N SER A 226 -11.64 2.39 21.39
CA SER A 226 -10.61 3.36 21.76
C SER A 226 -11.13 4.77 21.61
N ASP A 227 -10.77 5.63 22.55
CA ASP A 227 -10.73 7.07 22.32
C ASP A 227 -9.38 7.44 21.68
N THR A 228 -9.13 8.72 21.46
CA THR A 228 -7.83 9.28 21.02
C THR A 228 -7.51 10.52 21.90
N HIS A 229 -6.34 11.11 21.69
CA HIS A 229 -5.97 12.36 22.35
C HIS A 229 -6.83 13.58 21.95
N ILE A 230 -7.70 13.43 20.95
CA ILE A 230 -8.64 14.46 20.48
C ILE A 230 -10.00 14.19 21.10
N ASP A 231 -10.58 15.15 21.80
CA ASP A 231 -11.89 15.01 22.44
C ASP A 231 -12.99 14.74 21.41
N GLY A 232 -13.83 13.72 21.69
CA GLY A 232 -14.90 13.30 20.78
C GLY A 232 -14.43 12.63 19.47
N TYR A 233 -13.18 12.14 19.46
CA TYR A 233 -12.61 11.44 18.33
C TYR A 233 -12.31 9.98 18.70
N PRO A 234 -13.23 9.04 18.47
CA PRO A 234 -13.03 7.61 18.69
C PRO A 234 -12.12 6.97 17.62
N ASP A 235 -11.64 5.74 17.91
CA ASP A 235 -10.98 4.83 16.95
C ASP A 235 -11.46 3.40 17.17
N ASP A 236 -12.76 3.19 17.01
CA ASP A 236 -13.40 1.89 17.17
C ASP A 236 -13.30 1.07 15.89
N THR A 237 -13.06 -0.25 16.00
CA THR A 237 -12.97 -1.14 14.84
C THR A 237 -13.50 -2.54 15.17
N PHE A 238 -14.25 -3.10 14.25
CA PHE A 238 -14.50 -4.54 14.15
C PHE A 238 -13.98 -5.02 12.79
N TYR A 239 -13.13 -6.04 12.81
CA TYR A 239 -12.49 -6.63 11.64
C TYR A 239 -12.66 -8.14 11.66
N LEU A 240 -12.94 -8.73 10.51
CA LEU A 240 -13.10 -10.17 10.32
C LEU A 240 -12.59 -10.56 8.94
N ALA A 241 -11.66 -11.53 8.87
CA ALA A 241 -11.10 -12.04 7.63
C ALA A 241 -11.00 -13.58 7.64
N PRO A 242 -12.02 -14.28 7.10
CA PRO A 242 -11.93 -15.71 6.83
C PRO A 242 -11.17 -15.97 5.53
N ALA A 243 -10.36 -17.03 5.51
CA ALA A 243 -9.69 -17.54 4.32
C ALA A 243 -9.73 -19.07 4.27
N PHE A 244 -9.76 -19.64 3.06
CA PHE A 244 -9.73 -21.07 2.81
C PHE A 244 -8.81 -21.35 1.63
N THR A 245 -7.92 -22.32 1.76
CA THR A 245 -7.06 -22.80 0.67
C THR A 245 -7.40 -24.26 0.39
N TRP A 246 -7.63 -24.58 -0.87
CA TRP A 246 -7.87 -25.92 -1.36
C TRP A 246 -6.75 -26.34 -2.31
N LYS A 247 -6.03 -27.41 -1.96
CA LYS A 247 -4.92 -28.03 -2.70
C LYS A 247 -5.31 -29.48 -3.02
N PRO A 248 -6.09 -29.74 -4.10
CA PRO A 248 -6.49 -31.09 -4.45
C PRO A 248 -5.34 -31.98 -4.90
N ASP A 249 -4.28 -31.38 -5.40
CA ASP A 249 -3.04 -32.00 -5.88
C ASP A 249 -1.88 -30.98 -5.79
N GLU A 250 -0.67 -31.41 -6.16
CA GLU A 250 0.55 -30.57 -6.11
C GLU A 250 0.56 -29.46 -7.20
N ASP A 251 -0.28 -29.56 -8.22
CA ASP A 251 -0.33 -28.65 -9.35
C ASP A 251 -1.44 -27.59 -9.21
N THR A 252 -2.37 -27.76 -8.28
CA THR A 252 -3.57 -26.92 -8.16
C THR A 252 -3.69 -26.30 -6.78
N LYS A 253 -3.78 -24.97 -6.74
CA LYS A 253 -4.05 -24.20 -5.51
C LYS A 253 -5.18 -23.21 -5.75
N PHE A 254 -6.17 -23.21 -4.88
CA PHE A 254 -7.28 -22.26 -4.89
C PHE A 254 -7.44 -21.66 -3.50
N THR A 255 -7.26 -20.35 -3.35
CA THR A 255 -7.42 -19.63 -2.07
C THR A 255 -8.56 -18.65 -2.15
N LEU A 256 -9.61 -18.87 -1.35
CA LEU A 256 -10.72 -17.92 -1.17
C LEU A 256 -10.40 -16.97 -0.01
N LEU A 257 -10.53 -15.66 -0.25
CA LEU A 257 -10.27 -14.61 0.72
C LEU A 257 -11.52 -13.78 0.95
N GLY A 258 -11.90 -13.60 2.22
CA GLY A 258 -13.00 -12.74 2.64
C GLY A 258 -12.53 -11.69 3.64
N GLU A 259 -13.13 -10.50 3.63
CA GLU A 259 -12.92 -9.47 4.65
C GLU A 259 -14.22 -8.71 4.88
N TYR A 260 -14.50 -8.41 6.14
CA TYR A 260 -15.49 -7.44 6.56
C TYR A 260 -14.90 -6.58 7.66
N SER A 261 -15.04 -5.25 7.55
CA SER A 261 -14.65 -4.35 8.61
C SER A 261 -15.65 -3.20 8.76
N ARG A 262 -15.87 -2.79 10.01
CA ARG A 262 -16.60 -1.59 10.35
C ARG A 262 -15.76 -0.76 11.32
N SER A 263 -15.51 0.49 10.96
CA SER A 263 -14.77 1.44 11.78
C SER A 263 -15.61 2.67 12.10
N VAL A 264 -15.44 3.20 13.30
CA VAL A 264 -16.02 4.48 13.72
C VAL A 264 -14.88 5.34 14.25
N VAL A 265 -14.61 6.45 13.57
CA VAL A 265 -13.57 7.42 13.93
C VAL A 265 -14.15 8.83 13.95
N GLY A 266 -13.36 9.82 14.39
CA GLY A 266 -13.78 11.21 14.28
C GLY A 266 -13.79 11.71 12.83
N ALA A 267 -14.65 12.65 12.50
CA ALA A 267 -14.79 13.19 11.15
C ALA A 267 -13.69 14.18 10.77
N THR A 268 -13.03 14.81 11.73
CA THR A 268 -11.86 15.66 11.51
C THR A 268 -10.86 15.50 12.65
N ALA A 269 -9.58 15.45 12.31
CA ALA A 269 -8.46 15.44 13.24
C ALA A 269 -7.75 16.82 13.29
N TYR A 270 -8.33 17.85 12.71
CA TYR A 270 -7.64 19.10 12.40
C TYR A 270 -7.92 20.21 13.40
N TYR A 271 -6.97 21.12 13.50
CA TYR A 271 -7.01 22.33 14.31
C TYR A 271 -7.04 23.57 13.41
N VAL A 272 -7.46 24.71 13.97
CA VAL A 272 -7.57 25.94 13.21
C VAL A 272 -6.20 26.48 12.84
N ASN A 273 -6.04 26.82 11.56
CA ASN A 273 -4.88 27.56 11.05
C ASN A 273 -5.25 29.05 10.98
N PRO A 274 -4.85 29.88 11.94
CA PRO A 274 -5.24 31.29 12.01
C PRO A 274 -4.61 32.14 10.90
N SER A 275 -3.48 31.70 10.37
CA SER A 275 -2.78 32.30 9.22
C SER A 275 -1.83 31.28 8.58
N LEU A 276 -1.29 31.60 7.43
CA LEU A 276 -0.31 30.78 6.71
C LEU A 276 0.86 30.39 7.65
N GLY A 277 1.15 29.09 7.71
CA GLY A 277 2.24 28.53 8.51
C GLY A 277 2.01 28.57 10.03
N GLN A 278 0.80 28.83 10.49
CA GLN A 278 0.43 28.83 11.91
C GLN A 278 -0.70 27.86 12.19
N ILE A 279 -0.59 27.15 13.30
CA ILE A 279 -1.65 26.28 13.82
C ILE A 279 -1.95 26.68 15.26
N SER A 280 -3.22 26.63 15.65
CA SER A 280 -3.68 26.91 17.02
C SER A 280 -4.02 25.61 17.74
N ASP A 281 -4.32 25.73 19.06
CA ASP A 281 -4.87 24.65 19.87
C ASP A 281 -6.42 24.57 19.78
N ILE A 282 -7.03 25.36 18.90
CA ILE A 282 -8.49 25.35 18.71
C ILE A 282 -8.83 24.20 17.76
N TYR A 283 -9.52 23.18 18.28
CA TYR A 283 -10.04 22.10 17.46
C TYR A 283 -11.05 22.63 16.44
N SER A 284 -10.93 22.23 15.18
CA SER A 284 -11.75 22.76 14.10
C SER A 284 -13.12 22.07 13.96
N GLY A 285 -13.30 20.90 14.60
CA GLY A 285 -14.54 20.15 14.58
C GLY A 285 -15.54 20.57 15.67
N ASP A 286 -16.64 19.86 15.73
CA ASP A 286 -17.63 19.90 16.81
C ASP A 286 -17.68 18.48 17.42
N PRO A 287 -17.26 18.28 18.68
CA PRO A 287 -17.23 16.95 19.31
C PRO A 287 -18.58 16.21 19.31
N ASP A 288 -19.69 16.95 19.31
CA ASP A 288 -21.06 16.41 19.27
C ASP A 288 -21.53 16.06 17.83
N TRP A 289 -20.77 16.50 16.79
CA TRP A 289 -21.04 16.23 15.38
C TRP A 289 -19.76 15.84 14.65
N ASN A 290 -19.07 14.79 15.15
CA ASN A 290 -17.76 14.37 14.71
C ASN A 290 -17.71 12.85 14.56
N ASP A 291 -18.50 12.30 13.64
CA ASP A 291 -18.66 10.85 13.41
C ASP A 291 -18.31 10.52 11.96
N PHE A 292 -17.37 9.63 11.78
CA PHE A 292 -17.02 9.06 10.50
C PHE A 292 -17.05 7.53 10.60
N THR A 293 -18.14 6.97 10.11
CA THR A 293 -18.34 5.53 10.06
C THR A 293 -18.00 5.03 8.66
N THR A 294 -17.11 4.04 8.57
CA THR A 294 -16.84 3.27 7.35
C THR A 294 -17.25 1.82 7.55
N THR A 295 -17.89 1.24 6.54
CA THR A 295 -18.18 -0.20 6.47
C THR A 295 -17.62 -0.72 5.16
N GLN A 296 -16.74 -1.70 5.22
CA GLN A 296 -16.07 -2.27 4.04
C GLN A 296 -16.20 -3.77 4.00
N GLY A 297 -16.26 -4.30 2.79
CA GLY A 297 -16.29 -5.73 2.53
C GLY A 297 -15.45 -6.08 1.30
N ARG A 298 -14.81 -7.24 1.33
CA ARG A 298 -14.07 -7.81 0.21
C ARG A 298 -14.35 -9.29 0.12
N ILE A 299 -14.46 -9.79 -1.10
CA ILE A 299 -14.45 -11.21 -1.40
C ILE A 299 -13.70 -11.44 -2.69
N GLY A 300 -12.82 -12.42 -2.69
CA GLY A 300 -12.01 -12.73 -3.85
C GLY A 300 -11.36 -14.09 -3.75
N TYR A 301 -10.67 -14.48 -4.78
CA TYR A 301 -9.88 -15.70 -4.79
C TYR A 301 -8.58 -15.53 -5.57
N GLU A 302 -7.63 -16.38 -5.24
CA GLU A 302 -6.40 -16.64 -5.97
C GLU A 302 -6.46 -18.08 -6.46
N PHE A 303 -6.23 -18.28 -7.74
CA PHE A 303 -6.18 -19.60 -8.38
C PHE A 303 -4.84 -19.74 -9.10
N GLU A 304 -4.19 -20.86 -8.89
CA GLU A 304 -2.97 -21.26 -9.57
C GLU A 304 -3.09 -22.73 -10.01
N HIS A 305 -2.70 -23.00 -11.25
CA HIS A 305 -2.67 -24.36 -11.79
C HIS A 305 -1.50 -24.54 -12.76
N ARG A 306 -0.61 -25.46 -12.43
CA ARG A 306 0.52 -25.86 -13.28
C ARG A 306 0.03 -26.91 -14.28
N LEU A 307 -0.14 -26.50 -15.54
CA LEU A 307 -0.57 -27.41 -16.60
C LEU A 307 0.51 -28.43 -16.96
N ASN A 308 1.78 -28.05 -16.88
CA ASN A 308 2.97 -28.83 -17.14
C ASN A 308 4.20 -28.01 -16.72
N ASP A 309 5.42 -28.55 -16.92
CA ASP A 309 6.68 -27.92 -16.54
C ASP A 309 6.97 -26.59 -17.29
N VAL A 310 6.19 -26.25 -18.30
CA VAL A 310 6.36 -25.02 -19.10
C VAL A 310 5.29 -23.98 -18.80
N VAL A 311 4.09 -24.39 -18.43
CA VAL A 311 2.92 -23.47 -18.39
C VAL A 311 2.22 -23.54 -17.03
N THR A 312 2.19 -22.41 -16.35
CA THR A 312 1.38 -22.18 -15.14
C THR A 312 0.32 -21.10 -15.42
N LEU A 313 -0.92 -21.38 -15.06
CA LEU A 313 -2.03 -20.43 -15.15
C LEU A 313 -2.34 -19.87 -13.76
N ARG A 314 -2.50 -18.56 -13.68
CA ARG A 314 -2.94 -17.87 -12.45
C ARG A 314 -4.06 -16.91 -12.73
N GLN A 315 -4.98 -16.83 -11.77
CA GLN A 315 -6.04 -15.82 -11.79
C GLN A 315 -6.24 -15.29 -10.38
N ASN A 316 -6.21 -13.97 -10.23
CA ASN A 316 -6.55 -13.27 -9.01
C ASN A 316 -7.79 -12.42 -9.28
N LEU A 317 -8.83 -12.56 -8.46
CA LEU A 317 -10.11 -11.88 -8.63
C LEU A 317 -10.58 -11.33 -7.29
N ARG A 318 -11.11 -10.09 -7.30
CA ARG A 318 -11.73 -9.48 -6.11
C ARG A 318 -12.88 -8.55 -6.47
N TYR A 319 -13.97 -8.67 -5.72
CA TYR A 319 -14.98 -7.63 -5.55
C TYR A 319 -14.80 -6.98 -4.18
N HIS A 320 -14.86 -5.65 -4.12
CA HIS A 320 -14.79 -4.92 -2.88
C HIS A 320 -15.69 -3.70 -2.88
N GLU A 321 -16.18 -3.36 -1.68
CA GLU A 321 -17.11 -2.27 -1.47
C GLU A 321 -16.78 -1.55 -0.16
N VAL A 322 -16.89 -0.22 -0.15
CA VAL A 322 -16.84 0.60 1.06
C VAL A 322 -17.92 1.66 1.03
N ASP A 323 -18.66 1.73 2.13
CA ASP A 323 -19.64 2.77 2.44
C ASP A 323 -19.07 3.68 3.54
N ALA A 324 -19.13 5.00 3.33
CA ALA A 324 -18.71 6.02 4.27
C ALA A 324 -19.87 6.94 4.64
N ASP A 325 -20.07 7.18 5.94
CA ASP A 325 -21.02 8.16 6.48
C ASP A 325 -20.22 9.14 7.37
N LEU A 326 -20.01 10.36 6.87
CA LEU A 326 -19.17 11.39 7.47
C LEU A 326 -20.04 12.54 7.97
N LYS A 327 -20.06 12.78 9.29
CA LYS A 327 -20.70 13.93 9.93
C LYS A 327 -19.63 14.94 10.30
N TYR A 328 -19.47 15.95 9.48
CA TYR A 328 -18.45 16.98 9.57
C TYR A 328 -19.02 18.32 10.03
N SER A 329 -18.31 19.00 10.92
CA SER A 329 -18.57 20.40 11.28
C SER A 329 -17.29 21.21 11.21
N TYR A 330 -17.40 22.48 10.88
CA TYR A 330 -16.31 23.44 10.98
C TYR A 330 -16.66 24.49 12.04
N LEU A 331 -15.90 24.48 13.14
CA LEU A 331 -16.02 25.39 14.29
C LEU A 331 -17.43 25.52 14.89
N GLY A 332 -18.28 24.50 14.75
CA GLY A 332 -19.66 24.57 15.19
C GLY A 332 -20.48 25.69 14.52
N THR A 333 -20.10 26.13 13.32
CA THR A 333 -20.80 27.17 12.54
C THR A 333 -21.54 26.63 11.32
N SER A 334 -21.12 25.45 10.87
CA SER A 334 -21.78 24.71 9.80
C SER A 334 -21.63 23.20 10.05
N TRP A 335 -22.68 22.48 9.71
CA TRP A 335 -22.75 21.03 9.89
C TRP A 335 -23.13 20.38 8.58
N SER A 336 -22.43 19.35 8.19
CA SER A 336 -22.64 18.60 6.95
C SER A 336 -22.65 17.11 7.23
N GLN A 337 -23.40 16.36 6.42
CA GLN A 337 -23.31 14.91 6.37
C GLN A 337 -23.10 14.47 4.94
N TYR A 338 -22.04 13.70 4.72
CA TYR A 338 -21.70 13.10 3.44
C TYR A 338 -21.92 11.59 3.53
N LYS A 339 -22.49 11.03 2.50
CA LYS A 339 -22.54 9.58 2.29
C LYS A 339 -21.90 9.26 0.97
N GLU A 340 -20.87 8.49 1.03
CA GLU A 340 -20.11 8.05 -0.14
C GLU A 340 -20.07 6.54 -0.21
N LYS A 341 -20.02 6.02 -1.42
CA LYS A 341 -19.90 4.60 -1.68
C LYS A 341 -18.92 4.39 -2.84
N VAL A 342 -18.03 3.41 -2.67
CA VAL A 342 -17.20 2.85 -3.73
C VAL A 342 -17.51 1.36 -3.84
N SER A 343 -17.75 0.89 -5.05
CA SER A 343 -17.82 -0.54 -5.39
C SER A 343 -16.83 -0.79 -6.51
N ALA A 344 -16.04 -1.85 -6.41
CA ALA A 344 -15.08 -2.16 -7.46
C ALA A 344 -14.92 -3.68 -7.67
N PHE A 345 -14.58 -4.03 -8.88
CA PHE A 345 -14.25 -5.39 -9.30
C PHE A 345 -12.92 -5.38 -10.04
N SER A 346 -12.04 -6.28 -9.67
CA SER A 346 -10.72 -6.44 -10.29
C SER A 346 -10.47 -7.91 -10.60
N VAL A 347 -9.92 -8.19 -11.77
CA VAL A 347 -9.42 -9.52 -12.13
C VAL A 347 -8.12 -9.39 -12.91
N ASP A 348 -7.17 -10.24 -12.58
CA ASP A 348 -5.89 -10.38 -13.29
C ASP A 348 -5.72 -11.84 -13.69
N ASN A 349 -5.50 -12.07 -14.99
CA ASN A 349 -5.31 -13.41 -15.57
C ASN A 349 -3.90 -13.48 -16.12
N ILE A 350 -3.15 -14.50 -15.73
CA ILE A 350 -1.75 -14.68 -16.05
C ILE A 350 -1.54 -16.09 -16.62
N ALA A 351 -0.86 -16.15 -17.76
CA ALA A 351 -0.22 -17.35 -18.26
C ALA A 351 1.30 -17.15 -18.16
N GLN A 352 1.96 -17.90 -17.30
CA GLN A 352 3.41 -17.94 -17.14
C GLN A 352 3.98 -19.08 -17.97
N PHE A 353 5.10 -18.81 -18.62
CA PHE A 353 5.81 -19.75 -19.49
C PHE A 353 7.27 -19.81 -19.04
N GLU A 354 7.78 -21.01 -18.80
CA GLU A 354 9.17 -21.28 -18.47
C GLU A 354 9.79 -22.14 -19.58
N PHE A 355 10.79 -21.60 -20.25
CA PHE A 355 11.41 -22.27 -21.41
C PHE A 355 12.81 -21.74 -21.69
N ASP A 356 13.61 -22.53 -22.44
CA ASP A 356 14.96 -22.14 -22.84
C ASP A 356 15.04 -21.84 -24.33
N THR A 357 15.85 -20.83 -24.69
CA THR A 357 16.25 -20.55 -26.07
C THR A 357 17.79 -20.56 -26.18
N GLY A 358 18.34 -21.74 -26.37
CA GLY A 358 19.79 -21.96 -26.36
C GLY A 358 20.40 -21.73 -24.98
N PRO A 359 21.26 -20.72 -24.76
CA PRO A 359 21.86 -20.44 -23.45
C PRO A 359 20.98 -19.50 -22.57
N LEU A 360 19.81 -19.11 -23.04
CA LEU A 360 18.93 -18.18 -22.33
C LEU A 360 17.76 -18.94 -21.73
N SER A 361 17.53 -18.74 -20.43
CA SER A 361 16.32 -19.20 -19.74
C SER A 361 15.32 -18.07 -19.64
N HIS A 362 14.05 -18.34 -19.93
CA HIS A 362 12.97 -17.39 -19.97
C HIS A 362 11.91 -17.73 -18.94
N THR A 363 11.51 -16.74 -18.15
CA THR A 363 10.27 -16.74 -17.38
C THR A 363 9.37 -15.63 -17.94
N ALA A 364 8.48 -16.01 -18.86
CA ALA A 364 7.63 -15.06 -19.56
C ALA A 364 6.20 -15.07 -19.01
N ILE A 365 5.55 -13.92 -18.95
CA ILE A 365 4.15 -13.75 -18.58
C ILE A 365 3.39 -13.09 -19.72
N LEU A 366 2.27 -13.67 -20.09
CA LEU A 366 1.21 -13.00 -20.83
C LEU A 366 0.04 -12.76 -19.87
N GLY A 367 -0.33 -11.50 -19.68
CA GLY A 367 -1.38 -11.13 -18.73
C GLY A 367 -2.49 -10.29 -19.35
N PHE A 368 -3.67 -10.46 -18.80
CA PHE A 368 -4.84 -9.62 -19.08
C PHE A 368 -5.53 -9.28 -17.80
N ASN A 369 -5.71 -7.97 -17.52
CA ASN A 369 -6.48 -7.52 -16.38
C ASN A 369 -7.68 -6.68 -16.77
N TYR A 370 -8.71 -6.71 -15.93
CA TYR A 370 -9.88 -5.85 -16.02
C TYR A 370 -10.19 -5.29 -14.64
N ASN A 371 -10.45 -3.98 -14.56
CA ASN A 371 -10.92 -3.28 -13.39
C ASN A 371 -12.20 -2.51 -13.75
N TRP A 372 -13.20 -2.63 -12.91
CA TRP A 372 -14.39 -1.79 -12.89
C TRP A 372 -14.50 -1.10 -11.54
N TRP A 373 -14.88 0.17 -11.54
CA TRP A 373 -15.02 0.98 -10.36
C TRP A 373 -16.23 1.90 -10.49
N ASP A 374 -17.05 1.99 -9.44
CA ASP A 374 -18.22 2.84 -9.34
C ASP A 374 -18.16 3.63 -8.04
N TYR A 375 -18.32 4.93 -8.14
CA TYR A 375 -18.36 5.87 -7.02
C TYR A 375 -19.64 6.68 -7.04
N SER A 376 -20.28 6.86 -5.87
CA SER A 376 -21.39 7.76 -5.70
C SER A 376 -21.32 8.52 -4.38
N ALA A 377 -21.68 9.80 -4.41
CA ALA A 377 -21.70 10.66 -3.25
C ALA A 377 -23.01 11.42 -3.11
N LYS A 378 -23.44 11.63 -1.85
CA LYS A 378 -24.60 12.43 -1.48
C LYS A 378 -24.27 13.27 -0.27
N ALA A 379 -24.71 14.54 -0.27
CA ALA A 379 -24.48 15.48 0.83
C ALA A 379 -25.78 16.17 1.27
N ARG A 380 -25.79 16.56 2.55
CA ARG A 380 -26.76 17.51 3.11
C ARG A 380 -26.07 18.35 4.19
N GLY A 381 -26.57 19.54 4.47
CA GLY A 381 -25.94 20.43 5.44
C GLY A 381 -26.88 21.52 5.97
N SER A 382 -26.46 22.17 7.06
CA SER A 382 -27.15 23.32 7.68
C SER A 382 -26.12 24.27 8.30
N THR A 383 -26.39 25.53 8.31
CA THR A 383 -25.64 26.58 9.02
C THR A 383 -26.34 27.01 10.33
N THR A 384 -27.45 26.36 10.68
CA THR A 384 -28.26 26.72 11.83
C THR A 384 -28.02 25.81 13.02
N SER A 385 -28.07 24.49 12.81
CA SER A 385 -27.83 23.50 13.87
C SER A 385 -27.56 22.08 13.30
N PRO A 386 -26.94 21.19 14.08
CA PRO A 386 -26.81 19.76 13.70
C PRO A 386 -28.19 19.09 13.52
N ALA A 387 -29.20 19.46 14.33
CA ALA A 387 -30.56 18.92 14.23
C ALA A 387 -31.23 19.24 12.88
N ASP A 388 -30.99 20.43 12.33
CA ASP A 388 -31.54 20.85 11.04
C ASP A 388 -30.93 20.08 9.86
N VAL A 389 -29.72 19.55 9.98
CA VAL A 389 -29.13 18.67 8.95
C VAL A 389 -29.98 17.43 8.72
N ALA A 390 -30.54 16.85 9.79
CA ALA A 390 -31.38 15.66 9.70
C ALA A 390 -32.71 15.92 8.94
N LEU A 391 -33.15 17.17 8.91
CA LEU A 391 -34.36 17.60 8.22
C LEU A 391 -34.16 17.87 6.71
N GLN A 392 -32.88 18.00 6.27
CA GLN A 392 -32.55 18.21 4.87
C GLN A 392 -32.55 16.88 4.10
N ALA A 393 -32.99 16.95 2.85
CA ALA A 393 -32.82 15.81 1.93
C ALA A 393 -31.36 15.72 1.45
N PHE A 394 -30.88 14.51 1.22
CA PHE A 394 -29.62 14.34 0.55
C PHE A 394 -29.72 14.74 -0.93
N ALA A 395 -28.78 15.57 -1.38
CA ALA A 395 -28.57 15.87 -2.79
C ALA A 395 -27.37 15.06 -3.33
N SER A 396 -27.36 14.72 -4.63
CA SER A 396 -26.18 14.12 -5.27
C SER A 396 -25.01 15.10 -5.19
N SER A 397 -23.85 14.58 -4.81
CA SER A 397 -22.59 15.34 -4.71
C SER A 397 -21.58 14.90 -5.78
N GLY A 398 -21.94 13.91 -6.60
CA GLY A 398 -21.15 13.40 -7.71
C GLY A 398 -21.34 11.90 -7.88
N GLU A 399 -21.17 11.44 -9.11
CA GLU A 399 -21.18 10.02 -9.47
C GLU A 399 -20.07 9.80 -10.50
N GLN A 400 -19.41 8.63 -10.45
CA GLN A 400 -18.35 8.29 -11.38
C GLN A 400 -18.29 6.77 -11.57
N GLU A 401 -18.17 6.35 -12.83
CA GLU A 401 -17.92 4.96 -13.19
C GLU A 401 -16.66 4.90 -14.07
N MET A 402 -15.82 3.89 -13.90
CA MET A 402 -14.64 3.68 -14.72
C MET A 402 -14.49 2.20 -15.07
N ASP A 403 -14.23 1.94 -16.35
CA ASP A 403 -13.80 0.65 -16.88
C ASP A 403 -12.35 0.76 -17.37
N GLN A 404 -11.50 -0.12 -16.90
CA GLN A 404 -10.11 -0.23 -17.37
C GLN A 404 -9.81 -1.68 -17.74
N TYR A 405 -9.17 -1.90 -18.87
CA TYR A 405 -8.59 -3.19 -19.23
C TYR A 405 -7.19 -3.00 -19.82
N GLY A 406 -6.33 -3.98 -19.57
CA GLY A 406 -4.96 -3.96 -20.02
C GLY A 406 -4.47 -5.33 -20.46
N ILE A 407 -3.62 -5.33 -21.45
CA ILE A 407 -2.87 -6.52 -21.89
C ILE A 407 -1.40 -6.24 -21.68
N TYR A 408 -0.68 -7.16 -21.06
CA TYR A 408 0.74 -6.99 -20.79
C TYR A 408 1.54 -8.25 -21.08
N LEU A 409 2.79 -8.03 -21.46
CA LEU A 409 3.81 -9.05 -21.64
C LEU A 409 5.01 -8.68 -20.78
N HIS A 410 5.50 -9.64 -20.02
CA HIS A 410 6.74 -9.53 -19.27
C HIS A 410 7.62 -10.73 -19.63
N ASP A 411 8.91 -10.51 -19.81
CA ASP A 411 9.90 -11.57 -20.01
C ASP A 411 11.14 -11.28 -19.14
N GLN A 412 11.45 -12.24 -18.27
CA GLN A 412 12.68 -12.29 -17.51
C GLN A 412 13.62 -13.27 -18.22
N ILE A 413 14.71 -12.74 -18.77
CA ILE A 413 15.69 -13.47 -19.57
C ILE A 413 16.96 -13.62 -18.75
N GLU A 414 17.29 -14.83 -18.38
CA GLU A 414 18.51 -15.17 -17.64
C GLU A 414 19.59 -15.71 -18.57
N TRP A 415 20.79 -15.14 -18.43
CA TRP A 415 21.99 -15.59 -19.13
C TRP A 415 23.18 -15.55 -18.18
N ASP A 416 23.62 -16.73 -17.76
CA ASP A 416 24.68 -16.88 -16.75
C ASP A 416 24.33 -16.05 -15.50
N ARG A 417 25.00 -14.94 -15.24
CA ARG A 417 24.81 -14.05 -14.09
C ARG A 417 23.97 -12.81 -14.41
N TRP A 418 23.58 -12.63 -15.65
CA TRP A 418 22.80 -11.50 -16.10
C TRP A 418 21.32 -11.85 -16.12
N THR A 419 20.50 -10.94 -15.65
CA THR A 419 19.05 -11.03 -15.81
C THR A 419 18.54 -9.75 -16.46
N LEU A 420 17.90 -9.88 -17.63
CA LEU A 420 17.24 -8.81 -18.36
C LEU A 420 15.75 -8.92 -18.15
N PHE A 421 15.12 -7.83 -17.73
CA PHE A 421 13.68 -7.71 -17.55
C PHE A 421 13.12 -6.78 -18.61
N LEU A 422 12.13 -7.25 -19.36
CA LEU A 422 11.41 -6.48 -20.37
C LEU A 422 9.91 -6.60 -20.09
N THR A 423 9.24 -5.47 -19.98
CA THR A 423 7.79 -5.44 -19.77
C THR A 423 7.17 -4.39 -20.68
N GLY A 424 6.08 -4.74 -21.32
CA GLY A 424 5.26 -3.83 -22.13
C GLY A 424 3.79 -4.06 -21.84
N ARG A 425 3.01 -2.97 -21.76
CA ARG A 425 1.59 -3.01 -21.46
C ARG A 425 0.83 -1.96 -22.25
N GLN A 426 -0.33 -2.33 -22.77
CA GLN A 426 -1.30 -1.42 -23.35
C GLN A 426 -2.55 -1.37 -22.49
N ASP A 427 -2.93 -0.18 -22.04
CA ASP A 427 -4.14 0.10 -21.28
C ASP A 427 -5.17 0.87 -22.11
N TRP A 428 -6.44 0.63 -21.79
CA TRP A 428 -7.61 1.40 -22.19
C TRP A 428 -8.43 1.68 -20.93
N ALA A 429 -8.73 2.95 -20.68
CA ALA A 429 -9.55 3.40 -19.58
C ALA A 429 -10.69 4.28 -20.12
N ALA A 430 -11.90 3.97 -19.76
CA ALA A 430 -13.08 4.78 -20.04
C ALA A 430 -13.73 5.21 -18.72
N SER A 431 -14.10 6.47 -18.58
CA SER A 431 -14.76 6.99 -17.39
C SER A 431 -15.94 7.86 -17.77
N ASP A 432 -17.07 7.60 -17.12
CA ASP A 432 -18.29 8.38 -17.15
C ASP A 432 -18.48 9.03 -15.78
N SER A 433 -18.60 10.34 -15.71
CA SER A 433 -18.81 11.05 -14.45
C SER A 433 -19.90 12.10 -14.54
N VAL A 434 -20.55 12.34 -13.41
CA VAL A 434 -21.56 13.41 -13.26
C VAL A 434 -21.17 14.26 -12.05
N THR A 435 -20.93 15.54 -12.29
CA THR A 435 -20.59 16.49 -11.22
C THR A 435 -21.81 16.79 -10.32
N SER A 436 -21.59 17.41 -9.17
CA SER A 436 -22.64 17.90 -8.26
C SER A 436 -23.63 18.87 -8.95
N ALA A 437 -23.18 19.58 -9.98
CA ALA A 437 -24.02 20.47 -10.81
C ALA A 437 -24.81 19.73 -11.90
N GLY A 438 -24.67 18.39 -12.01
CA GLY A 438 -25.35 17.58 -13.04
C GLY A 438 -24.68 17.61 -14.41
N THR A 439 -23.43 18.09 -14.51
CA THR A 439 -22.68 18.07 -15.77
C THR A 439 -22.07 16.69 -15.98
N ALA A 440 -22.41 16.05 -17.11
CA ALA A 440 -21.79 14.79 -17.53
C ALA A 440 -20.43 15.03 -18.20
N ILE A 441 -19.48 14.15 -17.92
CA ILE A 441 -18.12 14.15 -18.49
C ILE A 441 -17.77 12.71 -18.83
N ASP A 442 -17.48 12.47 -20.11
CA ASP A 442 -17.08 11.16 -20.60
C ASP A 442 -15.64 11.29 -21.11
N THR A 443 -14.75 10.43 -20.64
CA THR A 443 -13.33 10.39 -21.07
C THR A 443 -12.95 8.99 -21.53
N THR A 444 -12.00 8.92 -22.45
CA THR A 444 -11.40 7.66 -22.88
C THR A 444 -9.92 7.87 -23.11
N ASP A 445 -9.10 7.20 -22.32
CA ASP A 445 -7.65 7.29 -22.35
C ASP A 445 -7.03 5.98 -22.83
N ARG A 446 -5.87 6.09 -23.45
CA ARG A 446 -5.06 4.96 -23.89
C ARG A 446 -3.61 5.24 -23.60
N ALA A 447 -2.92 4.27 -23.01
CA ALA A 447 -1.52 4.42 -22.73
C ALA A 447 -0.76 3.12 -23.00
N PHE A 448 0.47 3.28 -23.49
CA PHE A 448 1.46 2.22 -23.53
C PHE A 448 2.51 2.51 -22.46
N SER A 449 2.62 1.60 -21.49
CA SER A 449 3.62 1.67 -20.44
C SER A 449 4.64 0.54 -20.60
N TRP A 450 5.91 0.82 -20.31
CA TRP A 450 6.95 -0.18 -20.46
C TRP A 450 8.03 -0.05 -19.38
N ARG A 451 8.75 -1.13 -19.17
CA ARG A 451 9.91 -1.19 -18.28
C ARG A 451 10.99 -2.05 -18.93
N ALA A 452 12.23 -1.60 -18.82
CA ALA A 452 13.40 -2.40 -19.12
C ALA A 452 14.37 -2.30 -17.94
N GLY A 453 14.94 -3.42 -17.52
CA GLY A 453 15.88 -3.45 -16.41
C GLY A 453 16.91 -4.56 -16.60
N LEU A 454 18.13 -4.31 -16.15
CA LEU A 454 19.22 -5.24 -16.20
C LEU A 454 19.86 -5.36 -14.82
N SER A 455 20.08 -6.59 -14.36
CA SER A 455 20.82 -6.87 -13.15
C SER A 455 21.95 -7.88 -13.41
N TYR A 456 22.97 -7.83 -12.59
CA TYR A 456 24.12 -8.74 -12.64
C TYR A 456 24.41 -9.33 -11.26
N GLN A 457 24.33 -10.63 -11.10
CA GLN A 457 24.59 -11.32 -9.85
C GLN A 457 26.07 -11.74 -9.75
N SER A 458 26.81 -11.15 -8.80
CA SER A 458 28.19 -11.55 -8.53
C SER A 458 28.25 -12.79 -7.63
N ASP A 459 29.40 -13.53 -7.67
CA ASP A 459 29.63 -14.71 -6.81
C ASP A 459 29.60 -14.41 -5.30
N TRP A 460 29.73 -13.15 -4.92
CA TRP A 460 29.81 -12.69 -3.54
C TRP A 460 28.54 -11.98 -3.07
N GLY A 461 27.43 -12.18 -3.79
CA GLY A 461 26.09 -11.71 -3.37
C GLY A 461 25.74 -10.27 -3.76
N LEU A 462 26.64 -9.50 -4.38
CA LEU A 462 26.35 -8.15 -4.85
C LEU A 462 25.62 -8.18 -6.20
N VAL A 463 24.53 -7.38 -6.31
CA VAL A 463 23.70 -7.29 -7.52
C VAL A 463 23.52 -5.83 -7.92
N PRO A 464 24.42 -5.24 -8.73
CA PRO A 464 24.19 -3.97 -9.37
C PRO A 464 23.07 -4.09 -10.42
N TYR A 465 22.28 -3.01 -10.58
CA TYR A 465 21.22 -2.96 -11.56
C TYR A 465 21.01 -1.56 -12.11
N ALA A 466 20.35 -1.50 -13.27
CA ALA A 466 19.84 -0.27 -13.84
C ALA A 466 18.48 -0.56 -14.49
N SER A 467 17.56 0.40 -14.42
CA SER A 467 16.25 0.28 -15.05
C SER A 467 15.70 1.61 -15.53
N TYR A 468 14.80 1.50 -16.51
CA TYR A 468 13.92 2.57 -16.96
C TYR A 468 12.48 2.07 -16.90
N ALA A 469 11.56 2.87 -16.39
CA ALA A 469 10.15 2.52 -16.24
C ALA A 469 9.25 3.73 -16.48
N THR A 470 8.04 3.49 -17.01
CA THR A 470 7.03 4.52 -17.23
C THR A 470 5.77 4.27 -16.43
N SER A 471 5.03 5.32 -16.08
CA SER A 471 3.70 5.23 -15.47
C SER A 471 2.67 6.07 -16.20
N PHE A 472 1.41 5.69 -15.98
CA PHE A 472 0.23 6.34 -16.51
C PHE A 472 -0.90 6.28 -15.49
N SER A 473 -1.59 7.41 -15.29
CA SER A 473 -2.79 7.51 -14.48
C SER A 473 -3.79 8.45 -15.13
N PRO A 474 -4.99 7.99 -15.52
CA PRO A 474 -6.05 8.86 -15.97
C PRO A 474 -6.40 9.88 -14.88
N ASN A 475 -6.57 11.13 -15.28
CA ASN A 475 -7.10 12.18 -14.42
C ASN A 475 -8.59 12.38 -14.73
N LEU A 476 -9.39 12.37 -13.68
CA LEU A 476 -10.83 12.41 -13.80
C LEU A 476 -11.31 13.82 -13.47
N GLY A 477 -12.14 14.40 -14.37
CA GLY A 477 -12.75 15.68 -14.16
C GLY A 477 -12.13 16.84 -14.95
N PHE A 478 -12.22 18.04 -14.37
CA PHE A 478 -11.76 19.25 -15.02
C PHE A 478 -10.66 19.91 -14.20
N VAL A 479 -9.75 20.55 -14.92
CA VAL A 479 -8.73 21.46 -14.38
C VAL A 479 -8.91 22.85 -14.97
N TYR A 480 -8.26 23.84 -14.35
CA TYR A 480 -8.23 25.19 -14.86
C TYR A 480 -6.84 25.46 -15.44
N ASP A 481 -6.79 25.91 -16.69
CA ASP A 481 -5.54 26.33 -17.32
C ASP A 481 -5.02 27.66 -16.74
N ALA A 482 -3.83 28.09 -17.19
CA ALA A 482 -3.22 29.35 -16.73
C ALA A 482 -4.06 30.59 -17.04
N SER A 483 -4.99 30.53 -17.99
CA SER A 483 -5.91 31.61 -18.34
C SER A 483 -7.18 31.60 -17.46
N GLY A 484 -7.37 30.60 -16.61
CA GLY A 484 -8.58 30.36 -15.83
C GLY A 484 -9.70 29.71 -16.62
N THR A 485 -9.41 29.12 -17.79
CA THR A 485 -10.37 28.36 -18.58
C THR A 485 -10.44 26.93 -18.06
N ARG A 486 -11.65 26.41 -17.92
CA ARG A 486 -11.90 25.04 -17.48
C ARG A 486 -11.73 24.07 -18.65
N THR A 487 -10.85 23.10 -18.49
CA THR A 487 -10.52 22.06 -19.49
C THR A 487 -10.65 20.67 -18.86
N VAL A 488 -10.80 19.64 -19.68
CA VAL A 488 -10.69 18.24 -19.23
C VAL A 488 -9.24 18.00 -18.83
N ALA A 489 -9.01 17.30 -17.73
CA ALA A 489 -7.67 17.00 -17.28
C ALA A 489 -6.99 15.99 -18.23
N GLU A 490 -5.75 16.26 -18.60
CA GLU A 490 -4.90 15.31 -19.31
C GLU A 490 -4.42 14.20 -18.34
N PRO A 491 -4.17 12.98 -18.80
CA PRO A 491 -3.63 11.92 -17.95
C PRO A 491 -2.26 12.28 -17.39
N THR A 492 -2.03 12.01 -16.11
CA THR A 492 -0.69 12.10 -15.52
C THR A 492 0.19 10.99 -16.10
N THR A 493 1.36 11.36 -16.59
CA THR A 493 2.40 10.42 -17.02
C THR A 493 3.70 10.66 -16.26
N ALA A 494 4.52 9.62 -16.14
CA ALA A 494 5.88 9.80 -15.61
C ALA A 494 6.83 8.76 -16.18
N ASP A 495 8.10 9.12 -16.18
CA ASP A 495 9.19 8.21 -16.47
C ASP A 495 10.29 8.30 -15.41
N GLN A 496 11.02 7.20 -15.23
CA GLN A 496 12.06 7.06 -14.23
C GLN A 496 13.28 6.37 -14.80
N ILE A 497 14.45 6.91 -14.45
CA ILE A 497 15.73 6.18 -14.48
C ILE A 497 16.09 5.80 -13.05
N GLU A 498 16.46 4.54 -12.84
CA GLU A 498 16.93 4.06 -11.55
C GLU A 498 18.23 3.25 -11.74
N VAL A 499 19.23 3.55 -10.91
CA VAL A 499 20.48 2.77 -10.82
C VAL A 499 20.72 2.43 -9.38
N GLY A 500 20.98 1.16 -9.11
CA GLY A 500 21.15 0.72 -7.73
C GLY A 500 22.03 -0.50 -7.58
N VAL A 501 22.18 -0.90 -6.35
CA VAL A 501 22.86 -2.12 -5.95
C VAL A 501 22.12 -2.75 -4.79
N LYS A 502 21.94 -4.05 -4.86
CA LYS A 502 21.46 -4.88 -3.76
C LYS A 502 22.57 -5.83 -3.34
N TYR A 503 22.64 -6.13 -2.07
CA TYR A 503 23.66 -7.00 -1.53
C TYR A 503 23.05 -7.93 -0.48
N GLU A 504 22.94 -9.18 -0.84
CA GLU A 504 22.65 -10.26 0.09
C GLU A 504 23.98 -10.83 0.58
N ILE A 505 24.28 -10.62 1.88
CA ILE A 505 25.54 -11.08 2.45
C ILE A 505 25.49 -12.60 2.56
N PRO A 506 26.38 -13.35 1.86
CA PRO A 506 26.36 -14.81 1.87
C PRO A 506 26.45 -15.38 3.29
N ASP A 507 25.77 -16.49 3.53
CA ASP A 507 25.72 -17.21 4.81
C ASP A 507 25.20 -16.35 5.99
N THR A 508 24.42 -15.30 5.69
CA THR A 508 23.78 -14.46 6.71
C THR A 508 22.36 -14.13 6.31
N ASN A 509 21.55 -13.68 7.26
CA ASN A 509 20.23 -13.12 6.99
C ASN A 509 20.31 -11.58 7.01
N VAL A 510 21.06 -11.02 6.04
CA VAL A 510 21.28 -9.57 5.89
C VAL A 510 21.10 -9.15 4.43
N MET A 511 20.20 -8.20 4.21
CA MET A 511 19.96 -7.58 2.91
C MET A 511 20.25 -6.07 2.99
N LEU A 512 21.11 -5.59 2.09
CA LEU A 512 21.42 -4.17 1.93
C LEU A 512 20.98 -3.69 0.55
N GLY A 513 20.49 -2.45 0.47
CA GLY A 513 20.08 -1.83 -0.78
C GLY A 513 20.53 -0.38 -0.86
N ALA A 514 20.95 0.06 -2.05
CA ALA A 514 21.16 1.46 -2.37
C ALA A 514 20.62 1.73 -3.77
N ALA A 515 19.83 2.81 -3.94
CA ALA A 515 19.24 3.18 -5.21
C ALA A 515 19.29 4.69 -5.41
N TYR A 516 19.77 5.14 -6.55
CA TYR A 516 19.55 6.47 -7.08
C TYR A 516 18.40 6.44 -8.06
N PHE A 517 17.47 7.38 -7.92
CA PHE A 517 16.32 7.53 -8.81
C PHE A 517 16.20 8.97 -9.33
N ASP A 518 15.63 9.10 -10.50
CA ASP A 518 15.34 10.36 -11.18
C ASP A 518 14.00 10.18 -11.90
N ILE A 519 12.97 10.94 -11.50
CA ILE A 519 11.57 10.79 -11.93
C ILE A 519 11.06 12.13 -12.44
N ASP A 520 10.63 12.14 -13.71
CA ASP A 520 9.91 13.26 -14.32
C ASP A 520 8.42 12.91 -14.42
N GLN A 521 7.55 13.74 -13.83
CA GLN A 521 6.09 13.64 -13.92
C GLN A 521 5.54 14.81 -14.69
N THR A 522 4.64 14.56 -15.63
CA THR A 522 3.88 15.56 -16.36
C THR A 522 2.39 15.47 -16.05
N ASP A 523 1.70 16.60 -16.14
CA ASP A 523 0.24 16.71 -15.99
C ASP A 523 -0.32 16.19 -14.65
N GLY A 524 0.45 16.29 -13.55
CA GLY A 524 -0.02 15.95 -12.21
C GLY A 524 -1.10 16.92 -11.73
N VAL A 525 -2.24 16.41 -11.23
CA VAL A 525 -3.35 17.25 -10.74
C VAL A 525 -3.16 17.63 -9.28
N VAL A 526 -3.27 18.93 -8.99
CA VAL A 526 -3.18 19.48 -7.64
C VAL A 526 -4.29 20.50 -7.39
N PHE A 527 -4.68 20.66 -6.11
CA PHE A 527 -5.53 21.74 -5.66
C PHE A 527 -4.69 23.02 -5.49
N ASP A 528 -5.09 24.13 -6.13
CA ASP A 528 -4.32 25.39 -6.11
C ASP A 528 -4.56 26.26 -4.87
N GLY A 529 -5.34 25.76 -3.89
CA GLY A 529 -5.68 26.49 -2.67
C GLY A 529 -6.87 27.45 -2.82
N THR A 530 -7.47 27.55 -4.00
CA THR A 530 -8.59 28.47 -4.27
C THR A 530 -9.89 27.72 -4.60
N TYR A 531 -10.99 28.47 -4.56
CA TYR A 531 -12.32 27.95 -4.91
C TYR A 531 -12.92 28.84 -6.01
N ASP A 532 -13.64 28.22 -6.95
CA ASP A 532 -14.36 28.93 -7.99
C ASP A 532 -15.61 29.66 -7.42
N SER A 533 -16.28 30.43 -8.26
CA SER A 533 -17.50 31.16 -7.87
C SER A 533 -18.67 30.26 -7.44
N SER A 534 -18.60 28.98 -7.70
CA SER A 534 -19.58 27.95 -7.31
C SER A 534 -19.16 27.20 -6.04
N GLY A 535 -17.97 27.49 -5.47
CA GLY A 535 -17.43 26.87 -4.28
C GLY A 535 -16.73 25.52 -4.55
N ASN A 536 -16.42 25.20 -5.81
CA ASN A 536 -15.63 24.02 -6.14
C ASN A 536 -14.13 24.33 -6.01
N GLN A 537 -13.34 23.33 -5.62
CA GLN A 537 -11.89 23.43 -5.60
C GLN A 537 -11.35 23.67 -7.01
N VAL A 538 -10.46 24.64 -7.15
CA VAL A 538 -9.74 24.88 -8.40
C VAL A 538 -8.57 23.92 -8.46
N GLN A 539 -8.62 22.99 -9.39
CA GLN A 539 -7.54 22.05 -9.68
C GLN A 539 -6.77 22.53 -10.91
N ARG A 540 -5.46 22.31 -10.86
CA ARG A 540 -4.55 22.61 -11.97
C ARG A 540 -3.64 21.42 -12.22
N GLN A 541 -3.07 21.36 -13.41
CA GLN A 541 -2.00 20.42 -13.73
C GLN A 541 -0.64 21.10 -13.56
N LEU A 542 0.33 20.31 -13.11
CA LEU A 542 1.71 20.75 -12.93
C LEU A 542 2.67 19.60 -13.20
N ASP A 543 3.89 19.96 -13.57
CA ASP A 543 4.99 19.05 -13.78
C ASP A 543 5.91 19.05 -12.58
N LEU A 544 6.33 17.87 -12.15
CA LEU A 544 7.17 17.66 -10.99
C LEU A 544 8.40 16.82 -11.38
N HIS A 545 9.55 17.21 -10.82
CA HIS A 545 10.77 16.43 -10.92
C HIS A 545 11.24 15.99 -9.52
N SER A 546 11.36 14.67 -9.31
CA SER A 546 11.83 14.08 -8.06
C SER A 546 13.09 13.25 -8.30
N ARG A 547 14.18 13.56 -7.60
CA ARG A 547 15.43 12.80 -7.65
C ARG A 547 16.00 12.56 -6.28
N GLY A 548 16.66 11.42 -6.09
CA GLY A 548 17.16 11.12 -4.76
C GLY A 548 18.01 9.87 -4.66
N LEU A 549 18.45 9.62 -3.43
CA LEU A 549 19.20 8.43 -3.02
C LEU A 549 18.47 7.77 -1.86
N GLU A 550 18.25 6.47 -1.97
CA GLU A 550 17.70 5.62 -0.92
C GLU A 550 18.75 4.61 -0.48
N LEU A 551 18.87 4.44 0.84
CA LEU A 551 19.69 3.39 1.47
C LEU A 551 18.79 2.59 2.40
N GLU A 552 18.90 1.27 2.37
CA GLU A 552 18.12 0.37 3.21
C GLU A 552 18.97 -0.80 3.67
N ALA A 553 18.81 -1.21 4.93
CA ALA A 553 19.43 -2.39 5.50
C ALA A 553 18.42 -3.12 6.38
N ASN A 554 18.23 -4.41 6.10
CA ASN A 554 17.40 -5.31 6.89
C ASN A 554 18.26 -6.49 7.30
N ALA A 555 18.21 -6.87 8.57
CA ALA A 555 18.99 -7.96 9.11
C ALA A 555 18.24 -8.69 10.23
N SER A 556 18.42 -10.00 10.29
CA SER A 556 18.07 -10.85 11.43
C SER A 556 19.18 -11.83 11.67
N PHE A 557 19.81 -11.78 12.83
CA PHE A 557 20.95 -12.59 13.17
C PHE A 557 20.54 -13.74 14.10
N ASP A 558 21.20 -14.89 13.99
CA ASP A 558 20.95 -16.08 14.80
C ASP A 558 21.15 -15.89 16.31
N ASN A 559 21.68 -14.73 16.74
CA ASN A 559 21.88 -14.38 18.14
C ASN A 559 20.71 -13.60 18.75
N GLY A 560 19.56 -13.55 18.06
CA GLY A 560 18.36 -12.84 18.51
C GLY A 560 18.35 -11.34 18.20
N PHE A 561 19.34 -10.79 17.48
CA PHE A 561 19.37 -9.37 17.09
C PHE A 561 18.79 -9.16 15.70
N SER A 562 17.81 -8.26 15.58
CA SER A 562 17.23 -7.83 14.31
C SER A 562 17.36 -6.32 14.13
N LEU A 563 17.55 -5.84 12.89
CA LEU A 563 17.82 -4.45 12.56
C LEU A 563 17.12 -4.03 11.28
N ILE A 564 16.53 -2.81 11.31
CA ILE A 564 16.12 -2.08 10.11
C ILE A 564 16.80 -0.72 10.16
N ALA A 565 17.39 -0.30 9.05
CA ALA A 565 17.89 1.05 8.87
C ALA A 565 17.50 1.57 7.50
N SER A 566 16.99 2.79 7.44
CA SER A 566 16.65 3.45 6.20
C SER A 566 17.13 4.89 6.19
N TYR A 567 17.51 5.35 5.00
CA TYR A 567 17.83 6.75 4.75
C TYR A 567 17.39 7.13 3.34
N THR A 568 16.73 8.27 3.23
CA THR A 568 16.31 8.86 1.96
C THR A 568 16.82 10.30 1.90
N TYR A 569 17.58 10.62 0.87
CA TYR A 569 17.78 11.97 0.40
C TYR A 569 16.95 12.18 -0.85
N MET A 570 16.12 13.22 -0.88
CA MET A 570 15.24 13.49 -2.01
C MET A 570 15.11 15.00 -2.22
N ARG A 571 15.07 15.42 -3.47
CA ARG A 571 14.69 16.77 -3.84
C ARG A 571 13.56 16.69 -4.87
N MET A 572 12.44 17.34 -4.56
CA MET A 572 11.27 17.41 -5.42
C MET A 572 10.99 18.85 -5.80
N THR A 573 11.00 19.18 -7.10
CA THR A 573 10.85 20.52 -7.64
C THR A 573 9.66 20.62 -8.57
N ILE A 574 9.05 21.79 -8.62
CA ILE A 574 7.96 22.15 -9.52
C ILE A 574 8.58 22.68 -10.81
N GLU A 575 8.42 21.95 -11.93
CA GLU A 575 8.98 22.35 -13.22
C GLU A 575 7.99 23.18 -14.04
N GLU A 576 6.69 22.85 -13.96
CA GLU A 576 5.59 23.65 -14.49
C GLU A 576 4.50 23.78 -13.43
N GLY A 577 3.89 24.97 -13.28
CA GLY A 577 2.91 25.21 -12.23
C GLY A 577 2.43 26.65 -12.16
N LEU A 578 1.96 27.06 -10.99
CA LEU A 578 1.46 28.42 -10.75
C LEU A 578 2.59 29.45 -10.85
N PRO A 579 2.29 30.71 -11.28
CA PRO A 579 3.26 31.79 -11.26
C PRO A 579 3.89 31.99 -9.88
N GLY A 580 5.22 31.93 -9.81
CA GLY A 580 5.99 32.09 -8.56
C GLY A 580 6.25 30.78 -7.80
N THR A 581 5.82 29.63 -8.32
CA THR A 581 6.13 28.31 -7.73
C THR A 581 7.15 27.52 -8.55
N VAL A 582 7.31 27.83 -9.83
CA VAL A 582 8.25 27.14 -10.74
C VAL A 582 9.70 27.28 -10.25
N GLY A 583 10.41 26.16 -10.17
CA GLY A 583 11.76 26.02 -9.62
C GLY A 583 11.82 25.88 -8.10
N ASN A 584 10.71 26.03 -7.40
CA ASN A 584 10.60 25.82 -5.96
C ASN A 584 10.51 24.32 -5.62
N GLU A 585 10.81 23.99 -4.37
CA GLU A 585 10.58 22.66 -3.83
C GLU A 585 9.09 22.47 -3.48
N LEU A 586 8.55 21.28 -3.76
CA LEU A 586 7.16 20.96 -3.44
C LEU A 586 6.97 20.97 -1.91
N SER A 587 5.86 21.56 -1.45
CA SER A 587 5.52 21.60 -0.03
C SER A 587 5.26 20.20 0.55
N GLY A 588 5.63 19.98 1.82
CA GLY A 588 5.47 18.71 2.51
C GLY A 588 6.43 17.60 2.06
N ALA A 589 7.43 17.90 1.20
CA ALA A 589 8.45 16.97 0.74
C ALA A 589 9.79 17.21 1.47
N PRO A 590 10.10 16.48 2.57
CA PRO A 590 11.34 16.67 3.31
C PRO A 590 12.53 16.12 2.51
N ASN A 591 13.65 16.87 2.50
CA ASN A 591 14.83 16.45 1.74
C ASN A 591 15.59 15.28 2.40
N HIS A 592 15.45 15.10 3.70
CA HIS A 592 16.12 14.03 4.45
C HIS A 592 15.13 13.30 5.34
N VAL A 593 15.05 12.01 5.20
CA VAL A 593 14.31 11.11 6.08
C VAL A 593 15.24 9.97 6.48
N ALA A 594 15.32 9.66 7.77
CA ALA A 594 16.14 8.56 8.26
C ALA A 594 15.41 7.81 9.36
N SER A 595 15.55 6.51 9.40
CA SER A 595 15.04 5.69 10.49
C SER A 595 15.97 4.54 10.83
N LEU A 596 15.95 4.15 12.10
CA LEU A 596 16.69 3.02 12.63
C LEU A 596 15.80 2.33 13.66
N TRP A 597 15.59 1.04 13.53
CA TRP A 597 14.94 0.19 14.53
C TRP A 597 15.83 -1.02 14.80
N GLY A 598 16.08 -1.33 16.06
CA GLY A 598 16.74 -2.55 16.50
C GLY A 598 15.90 -3.27 17.53
N HIS A 599 15.86 -4.59 17.43
CA HIS A 599 15.23 -5.49 18.39
C HIS A 599 16.23 -6.55 18.82
N TYR A 600 16.26 -6.90 20.10
CA TYR A 600 17.09 -7.95 20.63
C TYR A 600 16.30 -8.86 21.54
N LEU A 601 16.20 -10.14 21.20
CA LEU A 601 15.62 -11.20 22.01
C LEU A 601 16.74 -11.95 22.73
N PHE A 602 16.72 -11.96 24.06
CA PHE A 602 17.62 -12.77 24.87
C PHE A 602 17.14 -14.23 24.84
N GLU A 603 17.81 -15.08 24.08
CA GLU A 603 17.45 -16.49 23.95
C GLU A 603 17.97 -17.34 25.11
N ASP A 604 19.08 -16.92 25.74
CA ASP A 604 19.79 -17.65 26.78
C ASP A 604 20.02 -16.83 28.07
N GLY A 605 20.42 -17.52 29.12
CA GLY A 605 20.91 -16.94 30.37
C GLY A 605 19.80 -16.39 31.27
N PRO A 606 20.15 -15.48 32.21
CA PRO A 606 19.20 -14.98 33.22
C PRO A 606 18.11 -14.07 32.65
N LEU A 607 18.23 -13.60 31.43
CA LEU A 607 17.26 -12.74 30.75
C LEU A 607 16.51 -13.47 29.61
N ALA A 608 16.68 -14.79 29.47
CA ALA A 608 16.03 -15.56 28.42
C ALA A 608 14.52 -15.29 28.36
N GLY A 609 14.02 -15.01 27.15
CA GLY A 609 12.64 -14.59 26.86
C GLY A 609 12.40 -13.07 26.91
N LEU A 610 13.37 -12.26 27.37
CA LEU A 610 13.25 -10.80 27.32
C LEU A 610 13.58 -10.28 25.93
N GLY A 611 12.67 -9.52 25.31
CA GLY A 611 12.88 -8.77 24.08
C GLY A 611 12.98 -7.27 24.38
N LEU A 612 13.93 -6.60 23.73
CA LEU A 612 14.10 -5.15 23.82
C LEU A 612 14.16 -4.53 22.43
N GLY A 613 13.22 -3.66 22.12
CA GLY A 613 13.14 -2.91 20.88
C GLY A 613 13.37 -1.42 21.10
N ALA A 614 14.10 -0.76 20.21
CA ALA A 614 14.27 0.69 20.20
C ALA A 614 14.37 1.22 18.77
N GLY A 615 13.73 2.37 18.53
CA GLY A 615 13.72 3.01 17.22
C GLY A 615 13.92 4.52 17.28
N VAL A 616 14.54 5.07 16.24
CA VAL A 616 14.69 6.51 16.02
C VAL A 616 14.22 6.83 14.61
N ARG A 617 13.37 7.86 14.49
CA ARG A 617 12.87 8.38 13.21
C ARG A 617 13.19 9.86 13.12
N TYR A 618 13.90 10.24 12.07
CA TYR A 618 14.21 11.62 11.75
C TYR A 618 13.53 12.03 10.46
N VAL A 619 12.81 13.14 10.48
CA VAL A 619 12.24 13.79 9.29
C VAL A 619 12.83 15.21 9.25
N GLY A 620 13.49 15.53 8.15
CA GLY A 620 14.10 16.83 7.92
C GLY A 620 13.08 17.95 7.75
N GLU A 621 13.57 19.17 7.59
CA GLU A 621 12.75 20.32 7.21
C GLU A 621 12.10 20.11 5.84
N SER A 622 10.90 20.65 5.66
CA SER A 622 10.23 20.77 4.36
C SER A 622 9.59 22.15 4.23
N TYR A 623 9.39 22.62 3.01
CA TYR A 623 8.58 23.84 2.83
C TYR A 623 7.12 23.55 3.16
N GLY A 624 6.44 24.51 3.78
CA GLY A 624 5.04 24.39 4.17
C GLY A 624 4.07 24.86 3.09
N ASP A 625 4.56 25.59 2.08
CA ASP A 625 3.81 26.03 0.91
C ASP A 625 4.64 25.95 -0.36
N ASP A 626 4.02 25.87 -1.52
CA ASP A 626 4.70 25.76 -2.82
C ASP A 626 5.38 27.07 -3.26
N ALA A 627 5.04 28.20 -2.64
CA ALA A 627 5.76 29.46 -2.82
C ALA A 627 7.07 29.53 -2.01
N ASN A 628 7.35 28.50 -1.19
CA ASN A 628 8.53 28.37 -0.33
C ASN A 628 8.71 29.55 0.66
N THR A 629 7.61 30.07 1.19
CA THR A 629 7.63 31.24 2.07
C THR A 629 7.95 30.92 3.52
N PHE A 630 7.69 29.67 3.97
CA PHE A 630 8.00 29.19 5.32
C PHE A 630 8.30 27.68 5.31
N LYS A 631 8.85 27.16 6.42
CA LYS A 631 9.21 25.74 6.58
C LYS A 631 8.58 25.13 7.82
N SER A 632 8.25 23.83 7.72
CA SER A 632 8.10 22.93 8.86
C SER A 632 9.45 22.60 9.44
N SER A 633 9.57 22.57 10.76
CA SER A 633 10.81 22.20 11.45
C SER A 633 11.11 20.71 11.29
N SER A 634 12.39 20.36 11.35
CA SER A 634 12.81 18.97 11.46
C SER A 634 12.38 18.36 12.79
N ARG A 635 12.06 17.07 12.80
CA ARG A 635 11.67 16.33 14.01
C ARG A 635 12.42 15.02 14.14
N THR A 636 12.67 14.63 15.40
CA THR A 636 13.24 13.34 15.76
C THR A 636 12.32 12.70 16.79
N LEU A 637 11.81 11.53 16.47
CA LEU A 637 10.92 10.72 17.32
C LEU A 637 11.66 9.46 17.74
N VAL A 638 11.41 9.00 18.96
CA VAL A 638 12.00 7.78 19.51
C VAL A 638 10.87 6.83 19.91
N ASP A 639 10.99 5.59 19.48
CA ASP A 639 10.05 4.51 19.79
C ASP A 639 10.77 3.45 20.65
N ALA A 640 10.03 2.70 21.47
CA ALA A 640 10.56 1.64 22.29
C ALA A 640 9.58 0.48 22.43
N ALA A 641 10.09 -0.74 22.56
CA ALA A 641 9.32 -1.93 22.87
C ALA A 641 10.04 -2.78 23.93
N VAL A 642 9.27 -3.39 24.81
CA VAL A 642 9.76 -4.40 25.75
C VAL A 642 8.79 -5.57 25.70
N SER A 643 9.32 -6.76 25.45
CA SER A 643 8.53 -8.00 25.45
C SER A 643 9.13 -9.04 26.40
N TYR A 644 8.30 -9.98 26.82
CA TYR A 644 8.74 -11.13 27.59
C TYR A 644 7.94 -12.37 27.22
N ASP A 645 8.64 -13.40 26.71
CA ASP A 645 8.10 -14.73 26.45
C ASP A 645 8.33 -15.61 27.69
N PHE A 646 7.23 -16.00 28.32
CA PHE A 646 7.26 -16.78 29.54
C PHE A 646 7.69 -18.23 29.33
N GLY A 647 7.55 -18.76 28.11
CA GLY A 647 7.93 -20.14 27.73
C GLY A 647 9.41 -20.42 27.90
N TYR A 648 10.28 -19.42 27.73
CA TYR A 648 11.73 -19.57 27.92
C TYR A 648 12.13 -20.00 29.33
N ARG A 649 11.32 -19.64 30.32
CA ARG A 649 11.60 -19.98 31.74
C ARG A 649 10.67 -21.02 32.33
N ASN A 650 9.47 -21.10 31.82
CA ASN A 650 8.45 -22.05 32.31
C ASN A 650 7.75 -22.69 31.11
N PRO A 651 8.08 -23.96 30.80
CA PRO A 651 7.44 -24.69 29.71
C PRO A 651 5.90 -24.76 29.81
N ASP A 652 5.33 -24.69 31.02
CA ASP A 652 3.87 -24.68 31.22
C ASP A 652 3.22 -23.37 30.72
N LEU A 653 4.02 -22.33 30.46
CA LEU A 653 3.60 -21.05 29.92
C LEU A 653 4.08 -20.82 28.48
N GLN A 654 4.44 -21.89 27.80
CA GLN A 654 4.86 -21.82 26.40
C GLN A 654 3.77 -21.14 25.55
N GLY A 655 4.17 -20.22 24.70
CA GLY A 655 3.28 -19.41 23.86
C GLY A 655 2.66 -18.19 24.55
N LEU A 656 2.81 -18.03 25.86
CA LEU A 656 2.36 -16.83 26.58
C LEU A 656 3.44 -15.75 26.52
N SER A 657 3.10 -14.57 25.98
CA SER A 657 4.00 -13.41 25.93
C SER A 657 3.29 -12.12 26.33
N LEU A 658 4.05 -11.21 26.95
CA LEU A 658 3.64 -9.84 27.29
C LEU A 658 4.53 -8.88 26.51
N GLN A 659 3.94 -7.83 25.94
CA GLN A 659 4.68 -6.79 25.22
C GLN A 659 4.14 -5.41 25.58
N VAL A 660 5.03 -4.42 25.69
CA VAL A 660 4.69 -3.01 25.89
C VAL A 660 5.42 -2.21 24.80
N ASN A 661 4.65 -1.42 24.05
CA ASN A 661 5.16 -0.53 23.02
C ASN A 661 4.90 0.93 23.42
N ALA A 662 5.88 1.78 23.17
CA ALA A 662 5.78 3.23 23.30
C ALA A 662 6.21 3.88 21.99
N LYS A 663 5.32 4.63 21.35
CA LYS A 663 5.62 5.48 20.18
C LYS A 663 5.82 6.91 20.67
N ASN A 664 6.76 7.62 20.03
CA ASN A 664 7.12 9.00 20.41
C ASN A 664 7.39 9.13 21.91
N LEU A 665 8.31 8.33 22.44
CA LEU A 665 8.60 8.15 23.87
C LEU A 665 8.79 9.48 24.61
N PHE A 666 9.36 10.49 23.96
CA PHE A 666 9.64 11.80 24.56
C PHE A 666 8.52 12.83 24.39
N ASP A 667 7.34 12.40 23.87
CA ASP A 667 6.14 13.23 23.75
C ASP A 667 6.37 14.52 22.96
N ARG A 668 7.09 14.43 21.84
CA ARG A 668 7.30 15.57 20.96
C ARG A 668 6.08 15.78 20.08
N GLN A 669 5.52 16.99 20.11
CA GLN A 669 4.46 17.42 19.20
C GLN A 669 5.01 18.59 18.36
N GLU A 670 5.05 18.41 17.06
CA GLU A 670 5.51 19.41 16.10
C GLU A 670 4.41 19.68 15.07
N ALA A 671 4.37 20.91 14.58
CA ALA A 671 3.48 21.27 13.49
C ALA A 671 4.09 20.80 12.15
N ILE A 672 3.33 20.02 11.41
CA ILE A 672 3.67 19.56 10.06
C ILE A 672 2.84 20.37 9.08
N CYS A 673 3.51 21.06 8.15
CA CYS A 673 2.81 21.94 7.22
C CYS A 673 3.02 21.46 5.76
N THR A 674 1.92 21.46 5.00
CA THR A 674 1.90 21.17 3.56
C THR A 674 0.77 21.93 2.90
N SER A 675 0.95 22.35 1.66
CA SER A 675 -0.05 23.12 0.87
C SER A 675 -0.65 24.31 1.64
N GLY A 676 0.20 24.99 2.45
CA GLY A 676 -0.17 26.16 3.23
C GLY A 676 -0.87 25.89 4.55
N ASN A 677 -1.29 24.67 4.84
CA ASN A 677 -1.96 24.25 6.09
C ASN A 677 -0.98 23.50 7.01
N CYS A 678 -1.18 23.64 8.31
CA CYS A 678 -0.41 22.95 9.33
C CYS A 678 -1.30 21.98 10.14
N TYR A 679 -0.71 20.89 10.60
CA TYR A 679 -1.33 19.80 11.31
C TYR A 679 -0.48 19.42 12.52
N TRP A 680 -1.10 19.06 13.66
CA TRP A 680 -0.35 18.54 14.80
C TRP A 680 0.05 17.09 14.57
N ASP A 681 1.29 16.75 14.88
CA ASP A 681 1.73 15.36 14.99
C ASP A 681 1.15 14.70 16.23
N GLU A 682 1.11 13.36 16.26
CA GLU A 682 0.64 12.61 17.42
C GLU A 682 1.67 12.69 18.57
N GLY A 683 1.18 12.94 19.78
CA GLY A 683 1.95 12.82 21.00
C GLY A 683 2.38 11.39 21.31
N ARG A 684 2.96 11.18 22.50
CA ARG A 684 3.34 9.84 22.97
C ARG A 684 2.12 8.94 23.11
N THR A 685 2.23 7.71 22.57
CA THR A 685 1.25 6.65 22.81
C THR A 685 1.92 5.43 23.43
N VAL A 686 1.27 4.84 24.47
CA VAL A 686 1.75 3.65 25.16
C VAL A 686 0.64 2.62 25.23
N TYR A 687 0.94 1.39 24.85
CA TYR A 687 0.01 0.27 24.94
C TYR A 687 0.75 -1.03 25.26
N GLY A 688 0.05 -1.95 25.94
CA GLY A 688 0.57 -3.26 26.27
C GLY A 688 -0.34 -4.36 25.75
N SER A 689 0.23 -5.46 25.30
CA SER A 689 -0.51 -6.64 24.83
C SER A 689 -0.08 -7.90 25.56
N LEU A 690 -1.06 -8.75 25.88
CA LEU A 690 -0.87 -10.11 26.35
C LEU A 690 -1.31 -11.05 25.23
N ARG A 691 -0.39 -11.90 24.76
CA ARG A 691 -0.61 -12.83 23.66
C ARG A 691 -0.42 -14.26 24.14
N TYR A 692 -1.26 -15.17 23.66
CA TYR A 692 -1.15 -16.59 23.90
C TYR A 692 -1.29 -17.38 22.58
N ARG A 693 -0.24 -18.11 22.22
CA ARG A 693 -0.19 -19.07 21.11
C ARG A 693 -0.25 -20.50 21.66
N PHE A 694 -1.16 -21.35 21.19
CA PHE A 694 -1.40 -22.69 21.73
C PHE A 694 -1.79 -23.73 20.66
#